data_e51838122de66c1bfe2db7e5126095ce
#
_entry.id   e51838122de66c1bfe2db7e5126095ce
#
_cell.length_a   1.000
_cell.length_b   1.000
_cell.length_c   1.000
_cell.angle_alpha   90.00
_cell.angle_beta   90.00
_cell.angle_gamma   90.00
#
_symmetry.space_group_name_H-M   'P 1'
#
loop_
_entity.id
_entity.type
_entity.pdbx_description
1 polymer ?
#
loop_
_entity_poly.entity_id
_entity_poly.type
_entity_poly.pdbx_seq_one_letter_code
_entity_poly.pdbx_strand_id
1 'polypeptide(L)'
;MSFPHIKQPDSMECGATCLRMIAKFHGKEYSAETMQNLCVVTREGVSMLGIADAAEYIGFRTICGRMTLGKMVEQRPFPCILHWNQDHFVVLYDVKKKQDGKSVFYIADPGKNLLRIDEEEFRNAWISTRSRGEEKGILMALQPTPAFYKRKDERHTGRDPFHFLWGYMKPYKRFFIQLLLGLALGSVLQLIFPFLTQAIVDKGIATKNLNLIYLILAGQLMLVLSRASVDFIRRWILLHISARVNISLLSDFLIKLMRLPMSFFDTKMTGDLLQRIHDHERVERFLTAQTLTVLFSAFSFVVFGGVLLYYNRLIFFIFVLGSALYAVWVTFFLKKRRLLDYTYFEQRARNQSKTMQLLNGMQEIKLQHCERRRRWEWEDIQADLFRTNIESMRLQQSQEAGSILINEVKNIVITVIAATAVIGGSLSLGMMLAIQYIIGQLNAPVEQFVQFLYSWQDVKISLERMSGIHDREEEETPERMITGFNGSDRDIEIRNVTFQYEGIHSPKVLERINLKIPRGKITAIVGTSGSGKTTLIKLLLGYYNPVEGDIRVGGDDLRSFSLLWWRDQCGAVMQDGYLFSESIARNIAVDDGEIDKSRLLLAARIANIEEFIERLPLKYNTVIGPDGQGVSQGQRQRILIARAVYKNLSYLFFDEATNSLDANNERAIVENLTDFYRGKTVIIVAHRLSTVRNADQIVVLDRGRIVEVGSHEELIKRNGAYYNLVKNQLELGN
;
A
#
# COMPACT_ATOMS: atom_id res chain seq x y z
N MET A 1 -21.45 26.75 7.14
CA MET A 1 -20.77 25.48 7.43
C MET A 1 -19.51 25.40 6.57
N SER A 2 -18.38 24.97 7.12
CA SER A 2 -17.19 24.72 6.30
C SER A 2 -17.43 23.46 5.45
N PHE A 3 -17.05 23.47 4.16
CA PHE A 3 -17.16 22.29 3.31
C PHE A 3 -16.32 21.15 3.89
N PRO A 4 -16.82 19.88 3.93
CA PRO A 4 -16.06 18.76 4.47
C PRO A 4 -14.89 18.44 3.57
N HIS A 5 -13.70 18.38 4.15
CA HIS A 5 -12.50 17.96 3.45
C HIS A 5 -12.11 16.54 3.87
N ILE A 6 -11.90 15.67 2.89
CA ILE A 6 -11.39 14.31 3.06
C ILE A 6 -10.13 14.20 2.21
N LYS A 7 -9.05 13.71 2.80
CA LYS A 7 -7.82 13.49 2.06
C LYS A 7 -7.82 12.13 1.39
N GLN A 8 -7.31 12.06 0.15
CA GLN A 8 -7.17 10.80 -0.58
C GLN A 8 -6.12 9.91 0.10
N PRO A 9 -6.40 8.62 0.27
CA PRO A 9 -5.43 7.67 0.81
C PRO A 9 -4.27 7.36 -0.15
N ASP A 10 -4.56 7.43 -1.46
CA ASP A 10 -3.68 7.06 -2.56
C ASP A 10 -3.75 8.09 -3.68
N SER A 11 -2.67 8.27 -4.45
CA SER A 11 -2.59 9.28 -5.52
C SER A 11 -3.64 9.08 -6.62
N MET A 12 -4.11 7.86 -6.84
CA MET A 12 -5.07 7.51 -7.89
C MET A 12 -6.54 7.68 -7.48
N GLU A 13 -6.81 8.02 -6.21
CA GLU A 13 -8.15 8.05 -5.63
C GLU A 13 -8.80 9.44 -5.58
N CYS A 14 -8.25 10.40 -6.30
CA CYS A 14 -8.73 11.79 -6.26
C CYS A 14 -10.24 11.92 -6.58
N GLY A 15 -10.72 11.28 -7.65
CA GLY A 15 -12.13 11.35 -8.04
C GLY A 15 -13.07 10.65 -7.08
N ALA A 16 -12.72 9.45 -6.62
CA ALA A 16 -13.49 8.73 -5.61
C ALA A 16 -13.58 9.52 -4.30
N THR A 17 -12.49 10.19 -3.90
CA THR A 17 -12.47 11.05 -2.71
C THR A 17 -13.28 12.33 -2.91
N CYS A 18 -13.28 12.92 -4.10
CA CYS A 18 -14.17 14.04 -4.43
C CYS A 18 -15.64 13.66 -4.25
N LEU A 19 -16.04 12.49 -4.73
CA LEU A 19 -17.42 11.99 -4.55
C LEU A 19 -17.75 11.76 -3.08
N ARG A 20 -16.82 11.22 -2.28
CA ARG A 20 -16.97 11.08 -0.82
C ARG A 20 -17.19 12.43 -0.12
N MET A 21 -16.42 13.46 -0.50
CA MET A 21 -16.59 14.80 0.06
C MET A 21 -17.96 15.39 -0.25
N ILE A 22 -18.46 15.21 -1.48
CA ILE A 22 -19.80 15.69 -1.88
C ILE A 22 -20.89 14.89 -1.16
N ALA A 23 -20.76 13.57 -1.07
CA ALA A 23 -21.71 12.74 -0.31
C ALA A 23 -21.79 13.16 1.18
N LYS A 24 -20.63 13.44 1.79
CA LYS A 24 -20.54 13.93 3.17
C LYS A 24 -21.12 15.34 3.33
N PHE A 25 -20.97 16.21 2.35
CA PHE A 25 -21.61 17.52 2.33
C PHE A 25 -23.15 17.42 2.36
N HIS A 26 -23.69 16.40 1.70
CA HIS A 26 -25.14 16.09 1.71
C HIS A 26 -25.56 15.17 2.88
N GLY A 27 -24.69 14.93 3.86
CA GLY A 27 -25.01 14.26 5.11
C GLY A 27 -24.83 12.75 5.15
N LYS A 28 -24.14 12.13 4.15
CA LYS A 28 -23.83 10.70 4.11
C LYS A 28 -22.35 10.42 4.04
N GLU A 29 -21.91 9.42 4.79
CA GLU A 29 -20.52 8.97 4.78
C GLU A 29 -20.40 7.59 4.12
N TYR A 30 -19.45 7.46 3.21
CA TYR A 30 -19.07 6.22 2.55
C TYR A 30 -17.61 5.88 2.84
N SER A 31 -17.29 4.58 2.90
CA SER A 31 -15.93 4.12 3.09
C SER A 31 -15.06 4.45 1.86
N ALA A 32 -13.73 4.51 2.03
CA ALA A 32 -12.83 4.69 0.90
C ALA A 32 -12.95 3.51 -0.07
N GLU A 33 -13.01 2.31 0.48
CA GLU A 33 -13.09 1.06 -0.27
C GLU A 33 -14.34 0.96 -1.13
N THR A 34 -15.52 1.25 -0.57
CA THR A 34 -16.78 1.26 -1.33
C THR A 34 -16.70 2.21 -2.51
N MET A 35 -16.16 3.42 -2.31
CA MET A 35 -16.05 4.39 -3.39
C MET A 35 -14.98 4.03 -4.42
N GLN A 36 -13.86 3.41 -4.01
CA GLN A 36 -12.87 2.88 -4.94
C GLN A 36 -13.46 1.83 -5.87
N ASN A 37 -14.20 0.88 -5.28
CA ASN A 37 -14.82 -0.20 -6.03
C ASN A 37 -15.91 0.32 -6.99
N LEU A 38 -16.75 1.26 -6.53
CA LEU A 38 -17.79 1.87 -7.35
C LEU A 38 -17.23 2.74 -8.49
N CYS A 39 -16.19 3.53 -8.22
CA CYS A 39 -15.55 4.39 -9.22
C CYS A 39 -14.60 3.64 -10.15
N VAL A 40 -14.31 2.37 -9.87
CA VAL A 40 -13.34 1.53 -10.62
C VAL A 40 -12.00 2.24 -10.79
N VAL A 41 -11.30 2.43 -9.65
CA VAL A 41 -9.99 3.10 -9.65
C VAL A 41 -8.93 2.17 -10.26
N THR A 42 -8.17 2.65 -11.24
CA THR A 42 -7.08 1.94 -11.94
C THR A 42 -5.71 2.52 -11.60
N ARG A 43 -4.63 1.95 -12.17
CA ARG A 43 -3.28 2.54 -12.07
C ARG A 43 -3.14 3.92 -12.71
N GLU A 44 -3.99 4.21 -13.68
CA GLU A 44 -4.04 5.51 -14.37
C GLU A 44 -4.95 6.52 -13.66
N GLY A 45 -5.61 6.09 -12.59
CA GLY A 45 -6.57 6.89 -11.84
C GLY A 45 -8.01 6.46 -12.07
N VAL A 46 -8.93 7.41 -12.01
CA VAL A 46 -10.36 7.20 -12.20
C VAL A 46 -10.87 8.04 -13.38
N SER A 47 -11.74 7.47 -14.20
CA SER A 47 -12.37 8.22 -15.29
C SER A 47 -13.54 9.08 -14.78
N MET A 48 -13.83 10.19 -15.48
CA MET A 48 -15.01 11.01 -15.17
C MET A 48 -16.32 10.19 -15.26
N LEU A 49 -16.37 9.23 -16.18
CA LEU A 49 -17.50 8.34 -16.33
C LEU A 49 -17.64 7.39 -15.14
N GLY A 50 -16.55 6.78 -14.67
CA GLY A 50 -16.56 5.95 -13.47
C GLY A 50 -17.02 6.69 -12.21
N ILE A 51 -16.67 7.98 -12.10
CA ILE A 51 -17.19 8.84 -11.01
C ILE A 51 -18.69 9.09 -11.20
N ALA A 52 -19.16 9.30 -12.44
CA ALA A 52 -20.58 9.52 -12.74
C ALA A 52 -21.42 8.30 -12.40
N ASP A 53 -20.99 7.09 -12.83
CA ASP A 53 -21.68 5.83 -12.51
C ASP A 53 -21.75 5.57 -11.01
N ALA A 54 -20.64 5.77 -10.31
CA ALA A 54 -20.61 5.65 -8.85
C ALA A 54 -21.57 6.65 -8.18
N ALA A 55 -21.60 7.88 -8.67
CA ALA A 55 -22.50 8.91 -8.16
C ALA A 55 -23.97 8.55 -8.42
N GLU A 56 -24.32 8.06 -9.61
CA GLU A 56 -25.67 7.61 -9.94
C GLU A 56 -26.05 6.36 -9.13
N TYR A 57 -25.12 5.42 -8.97
CA TYR A 57 -25.33 4.25 -8.11
C TYR A 57 -25.68 4.63 -6.68
N ILE A 58 -25.03 5.63 -6.08
CA ILE A 58 -25.33 6.07 -4.71
C ILE A 58 -26.54 7.00 -4.65
N GLY A 59 -27.12 7.37 -5.79
CA GLY A 59 -28.38 8.11 -5.87
C GLY A 59 -28.25 9.59 -6.19
N PHE A 60 -27.13 10.04 -6.77
CA PHE A 60 -27.06 11.37 -7.39
C PHE A 60 -27.55 11.31 -8.84
N ARG A 61 -27.96 12.44 -9.36
CA ARG A 61 -28.09 12.70 -10.78
C ARG A 61 -26.85 13.46 -11.22
N THR A 62 -26.19 13.01 -12.30
CA THR A 62 -24.96 13.61 -12.78
C THR A 62 -25.14 14.29 -14.12
N ILE A 63 -24.45 15.41 -14.33
CA ILE A 63 -24.35 16.08 -15.62
C ILE A 63 -22.88 16.42 -15.86
N CYS A 64 -22.27 15.72 -16.81
CA CYS A 64 -20.89 15.97 -17.23
C CYS A 64 -20.85 16.81 -18.49
N GLY A 65 -19.97 17.80 -18.55
CA GLY A 65 -19.87 18.62 -19.71
C GLY A 65 -18.68 19.59 -19.73
N ARG A 66 -18.52 20.27 -20.88
CA ARG A 66 -17.55 21.34 -21.03
C ARG A 66 -18.27 22.67 -20.91
N MET A 67 -17.77 23.55 -20.05
CA MET A 67 -18.39 24.85 -19.75
C MET A 67 -17.35 25.96 -19.78
N THR A 68 -17.78 27.17 -20.16
CA THR A 68 -16.93 28.37 -20.02
C THR A 68 -16.96 28.88 -18.59
N LEU A 69 -15.92 29.61 -18.18
CA LEU A 69 -15.81 30.18 -16.83
C LEU A 69 -17.00 31.08 -16.48
N GLY A 70 -17.41 31.95 -17.43
CA GLY A 70 -18.54 32.86 -17.24
C GLY A 70 -19.85 32.13 -16.93
N LYS A 71 -20.18 31.08 -17.72
CA LYS A 71 -21.40 30.27 -17.49
C LYS A 71 -21.35 29.52 -16.17
N MET A 72 -20.18 29.01 -15.77
CA MET A 72 -20.02 28.30 -14.48
C MET A 72 -20.27 29.24 -13.29
N VAL A 73 -19.77 30.47 -13.36
CA VAL A 73 -19.97 31.49 -12.30
C VAL A 73 -21.41 31.97 -12.27
N GLU A 74 -22.12 32.01 -13.42
CA GLU A 74 -23.51 32.40 -13.52
C GLU A 74 -24.46 31.32 -13.04
N GLN A 75 -24.30 30.07 -13.49
CA GLN A 75 -25.20 28.96 -13.19
C GLN A 75 -24.98 28.33 -11.81
N ARG A 76 -23.80 28.52 -11.21
CA ARG A 76 -23.44 28.05 -9.87
C ARG A 76 -23.77 26.58 -9.59
N PRO A 77 -23.29 25.62 -10.37
CA PRO A 77 -23.59 24.18 -10.17
C PRO A 77 -22.82 23.57 -9.00
N PHE A 78 -22.75 24.24 -7.85
CA PHE A 78 -21.92 23.87 -6.71
C PHE A 78 -22.68 23.02 -5.68
N PRO A 79 -22.01 22.04 -5.01
CA PRO A 79 -20.65 21.56 -5.26
C PRO A 79 -20.54 20.73 -6.55
N CYS A 80 -19.45 20.90 -7.32
CA CYS A 80 -19.21 20.16 -8.54
C CYS A 80 -17.75 19.64 -8.60
N ILE A 81 -17.53 18.54 -9.32
CA ILE A 81 -16.19 17.97 -9.54
C ILE A 81 -15.62 18.58 -10.80
N LEU A 82 -14.37 19.04 -10.73
CA LEU A 82 -13.63 19.61 -11.85
C LEU A 82 -12.47 18.70 -12.23
N HIS A 83 -12.19 18.60 -13.53
CA HIS A 83 -10.95 18.01 -14.04
C HIS A 83 -9.85 19.07 -14.02
N TRP A 84 -8.85 18.86 -13.21
CA TRP A 84 -7.84 19.84 -12.80
C TRP A 84 -6.47 19.45 -13.34
N ASN A 85 -5.72 20.39 -13.89
CA ASN A 85 -4.41 20.17 -14.52
C ASN A 85 -4.35 19.01 -15.54
N GLN A 86 -5.50 18.53 -16.03
CA GLN A 86 -5.67 17.40 -16.94
C GLN A 86 -5.27 16.02 -16.38
N ASP A 87 -4.93 15.91 -15.10
CA ASP A 87 -4.49 14.68 -14.44
C ASP A 87 -5.08 14.46 -13.04
N HIS A 88 -5.90 15.41 -12.55
CA HIS A 88 -6.41 15.40 -11.19
C HIS A 88 -7.89 15.79 -11.11
N PHE A 89 -8.58 15.41 -10.01
CA PHE A 89 -9.95 15.82 -9.74
C PHE A 89 -10.02 16.60 -8.42
N VAL A 90 -10.80 17.70 -8.45
CA VAL A 90 -11.03 18.55 -7.27
C VAL A 90 -12.51 18.93 -7.18
N VAL A 91 -12.98 19.32 -5.99
CA VAL A 91 -14.34 19.80 -5.80
C VAL A 91 -14.36 21.34 -5.71
N LEU A 92 -15.08 21.98 -6.59
CA LEU A 92 -15.41 23.41 -6.46
C LEU A 92 -16.71 23.53 -5.66
N TYR A 93 -16.65 24.18 -4.47
CA TYR A 93 -17.80 24.25 -3.59
C TYR A 93 -18.39 25.65 -3.40
N ASP A 94 -17.65 26.72 -3.73
CA ASP A 94 -18.17 28.10 -3.70
C ASP A 94 -17.35 29.03 -4.59
N VAL A 95 -17.98 30.12 -5.08
CA VAL A 95 -17.32 31.21 -5.79
C VAL A 95 -17.85 32.53 -5.25
N LYS A 96 -16.95 33.43 -4.85
CA LYS A 96 -17.30 34.78 -4.34
C LYS A 96 -16.67 35.84 -5.21
N LYS A 97 -17.46 36.85 -5.60
CA LYS A 97 -16.94 38.04 -6.26
C LYS A 97 -16.40 39.02 -5.20
N LYS A 98 -15.18 39.50 -5.39
CA LYS A 98 -14.61 40.59 -4.60
C LYS A 98 -15.17 41.94 -5.05
N GLN A 99 -14.99 42.95 -4.20
CA GLN A 99 -15.33 44.35 -4.50
C GLN A 99 -14.63 44.88 -5.77
N ASP A 100 -13.46 44.33 -6.10
CA ASP A 100 -12.65 44.64 -7.29
C ASP A 100 -13.17 43.94 -8.57
N GLY A 101 -14.34 43.30 -8.53
CA GLY A 101 -14.93 42.57 -9.66
C GLY A 101 -14.29 41.21 -9.98
N LYS A 102 -13.17 40.86 -9.37
CA LYS A 102 -12.47 39.56 -9.53
C LYS A 102 -13.16 38.45 -8.75
N SER A 103 -13.24 37.26 -9.36
CA SER A 103 -13.80 36.07 -8.71
C SER A 103 -12.75 35.34 -7.87
N VAL A 104 -13.15 34.80 -6.73
CA VAL A 104 -12.32 33.93 -5.88
C VAL A 104 -13.01 32.58 -5.78
N PHE A 105 -12.27 31.56 -6.11
CA PHE A 105 -12.73 30.17 -6.17
C PHE A 105 -12.33 29.41 -4.91
N TYR A 106 -13.29 28.69 -4.34
CA TYR A 106 -13.09 27.87 -3.14
C TYR A 106 -13.11 26.39 -3.53
N ILE A 107 -11.97 25.75 -3.46
CA ILE A 107 -11.75 24.41 -3.94
C ILE A 107 -11.39 23.50 -2.77
N ALA A 108 -11.97 22.29 -2.73
CA ALA A 108 -11.53 21.20 -1.89
C ALA A 108 -10.70 20.23 -2.74
N ASP A 109 -9.41 20.28 -2.57
CA ASP A 109 -8.45 19.39 -3.25
C ASP A 109 -8.18 18.16 -2.37
N PRO A 110 -8.54 16.94 -2.81
CA PRO A 110 -8.32 15.74 -2.03
C PRO A 110 -6.84 15.41 -1.80
N GLY A 111 -5.95 15.89 -2.68
CA GLY A 111 -4.51 15.76 -2.53
C GLY A 111 -3.88 16.78 -1.58
N LYS A 112 -4.47 17.97 -1.50
CA LYS A 112 -3.90 19.10 -0.73
C LYS A 112 -4.78 19.47 0.46
N ASN A 113 -5.69 20.42 0.28
CA ASN A 113 -6.57 20.96 1.33
C ASN A 113 -7.71 21.78 0.73
N LEU A 114 -8.43 22.52 1.59
CA LEU A 114 -9.29 23.61 1.16
C LEU A 114 -8.43 24.76 0.66
N LEU A 115 -8.56 25.07 -0.63
CA LEU A 115 -7.77 26.10 -1.30
C LEU A 115 -8.67 27.29 -1.62
N ARG A 116 -8.05 28.47 -1.60
CA ARG A 116 -8.64 29.71 -2.07
C ARG A 116 -7.77 30.23 -3.20
N ILE A 117 -8.30 30.20 -4.42
CA ILE A 117 -7.54 30.46 -5.64
C ILE A 117 -8.15 31.67 -6.36
N ASP A 118 -7.31 32.49 -6.96
CA ASP A 118 -7.76 33.61 -7.77
C ASP A 118 -8.19 33.16 -9.19
N GLU A 119 -8.76 34.05 -9.97
CA GLU A 119 -9.32 33.74 -11.27
C GLU A 119 -8.27 33.32 -12.30
N GLU A 120 -7.08 33.89 -12.26
CA GLU A 120 -6.00 33.60 -13.20
C GLU A 120 -5.40 32.22 -12.95
N GLU A 121 -5.09 31.90 -11.70
CA GLU A 121 -4.60 30.58 -11.30
C GLU A 121 -5.66 29.50 -11.58
N PHE A 122 -6.93 29.78 -11.27
CA PHE A 122 -8.04 28.87 -11.56
C PHE A 122 -8.18 28.58 -13.05
N ARG A 123 -8.11 29.62 -13.88
CA ARG A 123 -8.21 29.53 -15.34
C ARG A 123 -7.09 28.66 -15.92
N ASN A 124 -5.86 28.88 -15.47
CA ASN A 124 -4.69 28.14 -15.95
C ASN A 124 -4.77 26.64 -15.62
N ALA A 125 -5.33 26.27 -14.48
CA ALA A 125 -5.41 24.88 -14.03
C ALA A 125 -6.67 24.14 -14.52
N TRP A 126 -7.80 24.83 -14.75
CA TRP A 126 -9.06 24.17 -15.12
C TRP A 126 -9.35 24.13 -16.62
N ILE A 127 -8.90 25.12 -17.39
CA ILE A 127 -9.19 25.17 -18.83
C ILE A 127 -8.40 24.11 -19.56
N SER A 128 -9.12 23.20 -20.21
CA SER A 128 -8.54 22.05 -20.91
C SER A 128 -8.68 22.13 -22.43
N THR A 129 -9.56 22.98 -22.94
CA THR A 129 -9.87 23.01 -24.38
C THR A 129 -10.15 24.43 -24.86
N ARG A 130 -9.56 24.76 -26.00
CA ARG A 130 -9.91 25.98 -26.76
C ARG A 130 -10.63 25.57 -28.05
N SER A 131 -11.92 25.85 -28.16
CA SER A 131 -12.73 25.48 -29.32
C SER A 131 -13.57 26.68 -29.74
N ARG A 132 -13.51 27.05 -31.04
CA ARG A 132 -14.23 28.18 -31.63
C ARG A 132 -13.99 29.54 -30.95
N GLY A 133 -12.77 29.78 -30.45
CA GLY A 133 -12.41 31.00 -29.72
C GLY A 133 -12.89 31.06 -28.26
N GLU A 134 -13.58 30.04 -27.75
CA GLU A 134 -13.98 29.91 -26.34
C GLU A 134 -13.08 28.97 -25.57
N GLU A 135 -12.71 29.38 -24.36
CA GLU A 135 -11.99 28.57 -23.41
C GLU A 135 -12.97 27.79 -22.52
N LYS A 136 -12.82 26.46 -22.50
CA LYS A 136 -13.71 25.54 -21.76
C LYS A 136 -12.94 24.61 -20.87
N GLY A 137 -13.45 24.39 -19.65
CA GLY A 137 -13.01 23.36 -18.74
C GLY A 137 -14.07 22.26 -18.58
N ILE A 138 -13.66 21.11 -18.10
CA ILE A 138 -14.53 19.95 -17.86
C ILE A 138 -15.02 20.00 -16.41
N LEU A 139 -16.33 19.81 -16.23
CA LEU A 139 -16.96 19.71 -14.91
C LEU A 139 -18.03 18.62 -14.89
N MET A 140 -18.28 18.11 -13.69
CA MET A 140 -19.40 17.25 -13.35
C MET A 140 -20.24 17.92 -12.26
N ALA A 141 -21.47 18.28 -12.57
CA ALA A 141 -22.45 18.74 -11.60
C ALA A 141 -23.18 17.52 -11.00
N LEU A 142 -23.38 17.54 -9.68
CA LEU A 142 -24.04 16.45 -8.94
C LEU A 142 -25.23 17.01 -8.16
N GLN A 143 -26.38 16.37 -8.32
CA GLN A 143 -27.60 16.72 -7.60
C GLN A 143 -28.14 15.50 -6.86
N PRO A 144 -28.31 15.55 -5.52
CA PRO A 144 -28.84 14.43 -4.77
C PRO A 144 -30.31 14.20 -5.13
N THR A 145 -30.69 12.95 -5.34
CA THR A 145 -32.09 12.54 -5.58
C THR A 145 -32.73 12.00 -4.30
N PRO A 146 -34.05 11.80 -4.25
CA PRO A 146 -34.68 11.13 -3.12
C PRO A 146 -34.14 9.72 -2.84
N ALA A 147 -33.61 9.04 -3.86
CA ALA A 147 -32.98 7.73 -3.71
C ALA A 147 -31.68 7.82 -2.89
N PHE A 148 -30.90 8.90 -3.04
CA PHE A 148 -29.70 9.14 -2.21
C PHE A 148 -30.06 9.14 -0.73
N TYR A 149 -31.10 9.83 -0.30
CA TYR A 149 -31.48 9.93 1.10
C TYR A 149 -32.12 8.64 1.67
N LYS A 150 -32.75 7.81 0.83
CA LYS A 150 -33.37 6.53 1.25
C LYS A 150 -32.35 5.41 1.45
N ARG A 151 -31.20 5.45 0.81
CA ARG A 151 -30.15 4.43 0.96
C ARG A 151 -29.59 4.45 2.38
N LYS A 152 -29.26 3.27 2.93
CA LYS A 152 -28.64 3.18 4.27
C LYS A 152 -27.23 3.76 4.21
N ASP A 153 -26.87 4.50 5.24
CA ASP A 153 -25.53 4.99 5.51
C ASP A 153 -24.60 3.80 5.77
N GLU A 154 -23.52 3.70 5.04
CA GLU A 154 -22.43 2.80 5.38
C GLU A 154 -21.52 3.49 6.40
N ARG A 155 -22.07 3.79 7.58
CA ARG A 155 -21.23 4.22 8.69
C ARG A 155 -20.24 3.11 8.97
N HIS A 156 -18.98 3.45 9.03
CA HIS A 156 -17.90 2.55 9.36
C HIS A 156 -18.28 1.54 10.44
N THR A 157 -18.60 0.33 10.04
CA THR A 157 -18.53 -0.84 10.90
C THR A 157 -17.07 -1.32 11.01
N GLY A 158 -16.13 -0.44 10.67
CA GLY A 158 -14.71 -0.73 10.78
C GLY A 158 -14.41 -1.09 12.22
N ARG A 159 -13.93 -2.32 12.46
CA ARG A 159 -13.33 -2.74 13.71
C ARG A 159 -12.34 -1.66 14.12
N ASP A 160 -12.40 -1.24 15.38
CA ASP A 160 -11.47 -0.26 15.94
C ASP A 160 -10.04 -0.71 15.57
N PRO A 161 -9.29 0.05 14.76
CA PRO A 161 -7.97 -0.39 14.27
C PRO A 161 -7.02 -0.77 15.42
N PHE A 162 -7.26 -0.17 16.61
CA PHE A 162 -6.51 -0.46 17.82
C PHE A 162 -6.86 -1.82 18.46
N HIS A 163 -8.08 -2.31 18.27
CA HIS A 163 -8.46 -3.64 18.78
C HIS A 163 -7.70 -4.76 18.04
N PHE A 164 -7.47 -4.59 16.74
CA PHE A 164 -6.64 -5.49 15.95
C PHE A 164 -5.21 -5.55 16.49
N LEU A 165 -4.62 -4.40 16.80
CA LEU A 165 -3.25 -4.30 17.33
C LEU A 165 -3.09 -4.92 18.72
N TRP A 166 -4.12 -4.85 19.56
CA TRP A 166 -4.09 -5.46 20.89
C TRP A 166 -3.89 -6.98 20.84
N GLY A 167 -4.36 -7.63 19.77
CA GLY A 167 -4.13 -9.05 19.52
C GLY A 167 -2.65 -9.43 19.51
N TYR A 168 -1.79 -8.60 18.90
CA TYR A 168 -0.34 -8.83 18.82
C TYR A 168 0.39 -8.60 20.14
N MET A 169 -0.16 -7.78 21.03
CA MET A 169 0.44 -7.51 22.34
C MET A 169 0.11 -8.58 23.39
N LYS A 170 -1.08 -9.18 23.30
CA LYS A 170 -1.60 -10.15 24.28
C LYS A 170 -0.66 -11.33 24.59
N PRO A 171 0.06 -11.95 23.62
CA PRO A 171 1.00 -13.03 23.91
C PRO A 171 2.16 -12.61 24.81
N TYR A 172 2.54 -11.33 24.78
CA TYR A 172 3.72 -10.79 25.49
C TYR A 172 3.39 -10.16 26.85
N LYS A 173 2.19 -10.41 27.41
CA LYS A 173 1.73 -9.84 28.70
C LYS A 173 2.71 -9.99 29.85
N ARG A 174 3.46 -11.10 29.91
CA ARG A 174 4.48 -11.35 30.96
C ARG A 174 5.64 -10.36 30.84
N PHE A 175 6.13 -10.11 29.65
CA PHE A 175 7.18 -9.13 29.40
C PHE A 175 6.71 -7.70 29.69
N PHE A 176 5.46 -7.37 29.37
CA PHE A 176 4.88 -6.08 29.75
C PHE A 176 4.82 -5.88 31.26
N ILE A 177 4.47 -6.92 32.04
CA ILE A 177 4.52 -6.87 33.50
C ILE A 177 5.94 -6.65 33.99
N GLN A 178 6.94 -7.35 33.43
CA GLN A 178 8.36 -7.16 33.80
C GLN A 178 8.83 -5.73 33.47
N LEU A 179 8.42 -5.19 32.32
CA LEU A 179 8.68 -3.79 31.95
C LEU A 179 8.08 -2.82 32.97
N LEU A 180 6.80 -3.01 33.35
CA LEU A 180 6.13 -2.20 34.36
C LEU A 180 6.82 -2.27 35.72
N LEU A 181 7.24 -3.44 36.17
CA LEU A 181 8.01 -3.62 37.40
C LEU A 181 9.38 -2.91 37.32
N GLY A 182 10.08 -3.06 36.18
CA GLY A 182 11.33 -2.34 35.95
C GLY A 182 11.15 -0.82 35.93
N LEU A 183 10.03 -0.33 35.36
CA LEU A 183 9.66 1.08 35.37
C LEU A 183 9.41 1.59 36.80
N ALA A 184 8.62 0.86 37.57
CA ALA A 184 8.33 1.19 38.95
C ALA A 184 9.62 1.23 39.81
N LEU A 185 10.48 0.21 39.69
CA LEU A 185 11.77 0.14 40.38
C LEU A 185 12.67 1.32 39.95
N GLY A 186 12.80 1.59 38.63
CA GLY A 186 13.60 2.69 38.13
C GLY A 186 13.12 4.06 38.65
N SER A 187 11.81 4.28 38.74
CA SER A 187 11.22 5.53 39.28
C SER A 187 11.46 5.65 40.78
N VAL A 188 11.37 4.56 41.55
CA VAL A 188 11.67 4.58 42.98
C VAL A 188 13.16 4.90 43.22
N LEU A 189 14.08 4.25 42.47
CA LEU A 189 15.50 4.57 42.54
C LEU A 189 15.79 6.05 42.21
N GLN A 190 15.11 6.58 41.19
CA GLN A 190 15.25 7.97 40.79
C GLN A 190 14.67 8.95 41.82
N LEU A 191 13.61 8.55 42.52
CA LEU A 191 12.99 9.36 43.57
C LEU A 191 13.90 9.62 44.77
N ILE A 192 14.85 8.72 45.05
CA ILE A 192 15.80 8.85 46.18
C ILE A 192 16.81 10.02 45.90
N PHE A 193 17.09 10.31 44.64
CA PHE A 193 18.13 11.25 44.24
C PHE A 193 17.94 12.69 44.79
N PRO A 194 16.76 13.32 44.71
CA PRO A 194 16.52 14.65 45.26
C PRO A 194 16.77 14.73 46.76
N PHE A 195 16.34 13.66 47.48
CA PHE A 195 16.55 13.62 48.95
C PHE A 195 18.00 13.49 49.33
N LEU A 196 18.80 12.72 48.58
CA LEU A 196 20.26 12.66 48.79
C LEU A 196 20.94 13.97 48.48
N THR A 197 20.52 14.67 47.39
CA THR A 197 21.04 16.01 47.05
C THR A 197 20.72 16.99 48.15
N GLN A 198 19.49 16.98 48.68
CA GLN A 198 19.10 17.75 49.83
C GLN A 198 19.98 17.44 51.07
N ALA A 199 20.20 16.14 51.38
CA ALA A 199 20.98 15.73 52.53
C ALA A 199 22.46 16.17 52.44
N ILE A 200 23.06 16.18 51.25
CA ILE A 200 24.40 16.69 51.02
C ILE A 200 24.52 18.16 51.52
N VAL A 201 23.54 18.98 51.10
CA VAL A 201 23.59 20.42 51.40
C VAL A 201 23.18 20.71 52.82
N ASP A 202 22.05 20.21 53.29
CA ASP A 202 21.46 20.55 54.60
C ASP A 202 22.16 19.88 55.75
N LYS A 203 22.76 18.70 55.56
CA LYS A 203 23.44 17.95 56.62
C LYS A 203 24.94 17.85 56.36
N GLY A 204 25.42 17.60 55.14
CA GLY A 204 26.83 17.41 54.83
C GLY A 204 27.60 18.74 54.89
N ILE A 205 27.17 19.75 54.09
CA ILE A 205 27.86 21.06 53.98
C ILE A 205 27.58 21.90 55.19
N ALA A 206 26.33 22.00 55.66
CA ALA A 206 25.98 22.82 56.81
C ALA A 206 26.70 22.38 58.10
N THR A 207 26.90 21.10 58.31
CA THR A 207 27.65 20.54 59.49
C THR A 207 29.15 20.33 59.23
N LYS A 208 29.65 20.65 57.99
CA LYS A 208 31.06 20.44 57.58
C LYS A 208 31.50 18.96 57.70
N ASN A 209 30.60 18.00 57.57
CA ASN A 209 30.88 16.58 57.75
C ASN A 209 31.25 15.89 56.43
N LEU A 210 32.56 15.80 56.14
CA LEU A 210 33.06 15.20 54.90
C LEU A 210 32.74 13.69 54.79
N ASN A 211 32.75 12.96 55.94
CA ASN A 211 32.46 11.52 55.91
C ASN A 211 31.02 11.23 55.46
N LEU A 212 30.07 12.07 55.88
CA LEU A 212 28.69 11.97 55.46
C LEU A 212 28.54 12.27 53.91
N ILE A 213 29.30 13.24 53.43
CA ILE A 213 29.31 13.57 51.99
C ILE A 213 29.82 12.38 51.16
N TYR A 214 30.95 11.78 51.59
CA TYR A 214 31.49 10.59 50.90
C TYR A 214 30.52 9.40 50.95
N LEU A 215 29.84 9.15 52.08
CA LEU A 215 28.83 8.13 52.21
C LEU A 215 27.65 8.33 51.25
N ILE A 216 27.13 9.56 51.14
CA ILE A 216 26.07 9.90 50.23
C ILE A 216 26.52 9.77 48.78
N LEU A 217 27.75 10.19 48.46
CA LEU A 217 28.33 10.05 47.12
C LEU A 217 28.40 8.57 46.70
N ALA A 218 28.85 7.68 47.58
CA ALA A 218 28.85 6.24 47.34
C ALA A 218 27.43 5.71 47.11
N GLY A 219 26.45 6.16 47.91
CA GLY A 219 25.04 5.85 47.73
C GLY A 219 24.47 6.32 46.38
N GLN A 220 24.80 7.55 45.98
CA GLN A 220 24.40 8.07 44.67
C GLN A 220 24.98 7.29 43.49
N LEU A 221 26.29 6.92 43.61
CA LEU A 221 26.97 6.12 42.58
C LEU A 221 26.30 4.75 42.43
N MET A 222 25.99 4.09 43.59
CA MET A 222 25.29 2.79 43.60
C MET A 222 23.88 2.93 42.93
N LEU A 223 23.15 3.99 43.24
CA LEU A 223 21.84 4.24 42.61
C LEU A 223 21.92 4.45 41.11
N VAL A 224 22.95 5.20 40.63
CA VAL A 224 23.18 5.39 39.19
C VAL A 224 23.46 4.05 38.49
N LEU A 225 24.34 3.24 39.06
CA LEU A 225 24.65 1.90 38.52
C LEU A 225 23.42 1.00 38.51
N SER A 226 22.68 0.97 39.63
CA SER A 226 21.42 0.18 39.71
C SER A 226 20.41 0.63 38.69
N ARG A 227 20.20 1.94 38.52
CA ARG A 227 19.31 2.51 37.50
C ARG A 227 19.77 2.15 36.09
N ALA A 228 21.05 2.32 35.76
CA ALA A 228 21.63 1.96 34.49
C ALA A 228 21.39 0.49 34.14
N SER A 229 21.55 -0.40 35.13
CA SER A 229 21.30 -1.87 34.98
C SER A 229 19.81 -2.13 34.69
N VAL A 230 18.90 -1.49 35.43
CA VAL A 230 17.44 -1.63 35.19
C VAL A 230 17.07 -1.09 33.79
N ASP A 231 17.61 0.07 33.40
CA ASP A 231 17.36 0.64 32.09
C ASP A 231 17.93 -0.22 30.95
N PHE A 232 19.07 -0.87 31.14
CA PHE A 232 19.67 -1.80 30.19
C PHE A 232 18.77 -3.04 30.01
N ILE A 233 18.33 -3.68 31.09
CA ILE A 233 17.44 -4.84 31.04
C ILE A 233 16.11 -4.46 30.36
N ARG A 234 15.55 -3.32 30.73
CA ARG A 234 14.32 -2.80 30.13
C ARG A 234 14.43 -2.62 28.61
N ARG A 235 15.51 -1.99 28.14
CA ARG A 235 15.76 -1.78 26.69
C ARG A 235 15.93 -3.11 25.96
N TRP A 236 16.55 -4.09 26.59
CA TRP A 236 16.73 -5.43 26.04
C TRP A 236 15.38 -6.16 25.88
N ILE A 237 14.54 -6.14 26.91
CA ILE A 237 13.20 -6.72 26.86
C ILE A 237 12.35 -6.03 25.78
N LEU A 238 12.42 -4.70 25.73
CA LEU A 238 11.69 -3.90 24.73
C LEU A 238 12.11 -4.27 23.31
N LEU A 239 13.42 -4.35 23.05
CA LEU A 239 13.95 -4.73 21.74
C LEU A 239 13.44 -6.12 21.32
N HIS A 240 13.41 -7.07 22.28
CA HIS A 240 12.92 -8.42 22.00
C HIS A 240 11.43 -8.46 21.64
N ILE A 241 10.60 -7.71 22.35
CA ILE A 241 9.17 -7.60 22.04
C ILE A 241 8.97 -6.92 20.67
N SER A 242 9.65 -5.80 20.46
CA SER A 242 9.61 -4.98 19.24
C SER A 242 9.92 -5.81 18.00
N ALA A 243 11.05 -6.53 18.01
CA ALA A 243 11.45 -7.37 16.89
C ALA A 243 10.41 -8.47 16.59
N ARG A 244 9.86 -9.14 17.60
CA ARG A 244 8.87 -10.20 17.40
C ARG A 244 7.52 -9.67 16.92
N VAL A 245 7.06 -8.56 17.46
CA VAL A 245 5.81 -7.92 17.03
C VAL A 245 5.93 -7.45 15.58
N ASN A 246 7.07 -6.85 15.21
CA ASN A 246 7.34 -6.41 13.84
C ASN A 246 7.33 -7.58 12.84
N ILE A 247 8.04 -8.67 13.18
CA ILE A 247 8.05 -9.88 12.34
C ILE A 247 6.63 -10.43 12.17
N SER A 248 5.84 -10.52 13.25
CA SER A 248 4.46 -11.03 13.17
C SER A 248 3.57 -10.13 12.33
N LEU A 249 3.61 -8.80 12.54
CA LEU A 249 2.83 -7.83 11.77
C LEU A 249 3.17 -7.88 10.27
N LEU A 250 4.48 -7.92 9.95
CA LEU A 250 4.93 -7.95 8.57
C LEU A 250 4.61 -9.29 7.90
N SER A 251 4.76 -10.40 8.64
CA SER A 251 4.40 -11.73 8.13
C SER A 251 2.91 -11.83 7.81
N ASP A 252 2.04 -11.40 8.73
CA ASP A 252 0.59 -11.42 8.52
C ASP A 252 0.18 -10.50 7.37
N PHE A 253 0.85 -9.36 7.22
CA PHE A 253 0.62 -8.47 6.08
C PHE A 253 1.01 -9.14 4.76
N LEU A 254 2.18 -9.77 4.67
CA LEU A 254 2.62 -10.47 3.46
C LEU A 254 1.71 -11.67 3.15
N ILE A 255 1.28 -12.43 4.16
CA ILE A 255 0.30 -13.52 3.98
C ILE A 255 -1.01 -12.95 3.42
N LYS A 256 -1.52 -11.87 4.01
CA LYS A 256 -2.73 -11.22 3.52
C LYS A 256 -2.57 -10.71 2.09
N LEU A 257 -1.43 -10.06 1.80
CA LEU A 257 -1.12 -9.56 0.46
C LEU A 257 -1.12 -10.69 -0.58
N MET A 258 -0.50 -11.84 -0.27
CA MET A 258 -0.47 -13.00 -1.17
C MET A 258 -1.83 -13.68 -1.37
N ARG A 259 -2.79 -13.42 -0.49
CA ARG A 259 -4.17 -13.94 -0.61
C ARG A 259 -5.11 -13.00 -1.36
N LEU A 260 -4.66 -11.79 -1.73
CA LEU A 260 -5.48 -10.84 -2.47
C LEU A 260 -5.58 -11.24 -3.96
N PRO A 261 -6.72 -10.93 -4.62
CA PRO A 261 -6.91 -11.25 -6.04
C PRO A 261 -5.96 -10.45 -6.94
N MET A 262 -5.67 -10.99 -8.13
CA MET A 262 -4.78 -10.34 -9.12
C MET A 262 -5.23 -8.93 -9.51
N SER A 263 -6.53 -8.69 -9.56
CA SER A 263 -7.10 -7.37 -9.83
C SER A 263 -6.61 -6.27 -8.88
N PHE A 264 -6.27 -6.62 -7.63
CA PHE A 264 -5.66 -5.69 -6.68
C PHE A 264 -4.27 -5.24 -7.14
N PHE A 265 -3.43 -6.18 -7.59
CA PHE A 265 -2.08 -5.88 -8.06
C PHE A 265 -2.07 -5.10 -9.37
N ASP A 266 -3.09 -5.26 -10.19
CA ASP A 266 -3.26 -4.50 -11.44
C ASP A 266 -3.59 -3.03 -11.17
N THR A 267 -4.20 -2.72 -10.04
CA THR A 267 -4.64 -1.36 -9.68
C THR A 267 -3.64 -0.58 -8.82
N LYS A 268 -2.69 -1.26 -8.17
CA LYS A 268 -1.76 -0.63 -7.21
C LYS A 268 -0.34 -0.47 -7.79
N MET A 269 0.30 0.64 -7.44
CA MET A 269 1.71 0.86 -7.75
C MET A 269 2.59 0.12 -6.74
N THR A 270 3.70 -0.45 -7.21
CA THR A 270 4.68 -1.14 -6.34
C THR A 270 5.22 -0.21 -5.23
N GLY A 271 5.42 1.08 -5.53
CA GLY A 271 5.86 2.06 -4.55
C GLY A 271 4.89 2.26 -3.38
N ASP A 272 3.57 2.19 -3.64
CA ASP A 272 2.55 2.28 -2.59
C ASP A 272 2.58 1.06 -1.66
N LEU A 273 2.78 -0.13 -2.22
CA LEU A 273 2.91 -1.36 -1.42
C LEU A 273 4.15 -1.35 -0.53
N LEU A 274 5.29 -0.89 -1.07
CA LEU A 274 6.52 -0.71 -0.29
C LEU A 274 6.35 0.33 0.82
N GLN A 275 5.64 1.43 0.55
CA GLN A 275 5.36 2.44 1.57
C GLN A 275 4.50 1.88 2.71
N ARG A 276 3.56 0.99 2.42
CA ARG A 276 2.75 0.31 3.45
C ARG A 276 3.56 -0.64 4.33
N ILE A 277 4.62 -1.24 3.81
CA ILE A 277 5.60 -2.00 4.62
C ILE A 277 6.27 -1.07 5.65
N HIS A 278 6.67 0.12 5.25
CA HIS A 278 7.22 1.12 6.19
C HIS A 278 6.19 1.63 7.21
N ASP A 279 4.90 1.65 6.87
CA ASP A 279 3.84 2.01 7.82
C ASP A 279 3.76 1.00 8.97
N HIS A 280 4.06 -0.29 8.75
CA HIS A 280 4.14 -1.30 9.82
C HIS A 280 5.22 -0.98 10.86
N GLU A 281 6.39 -0.51 10.45
CA GLU A 281 7.45 -0.09 11.37
C GLU A 281 7.04 1.07 12.28
N ARG A 282 6.17 1.98 11.77
CA ARG A 282 5.64 3.08 12.59
C ARG A 282 4.65 2.59 13.62
N VAL A 283 3.75 1.72 13.20
CA VAL A 283 2.75 1.11 14.07
C VAL A 283 3.46 0.30 15.17
N GLU A 284 4.46 -0.50 14.81
CA GLU A 284 5.27 -1.27 15.75
C GLU A 284 5.96 -0.38 16.79
N ARG A 285 6.69 0.67 16.34
CA ARG A 285 7.37 1.63 17.24
C ARG A 285 6.41 2.31 18.20
N PHE A 286 5.23 2.65 17.74
CA PHE A 286 4.19 3.22 18.58
C PHE A 286 3.71 2.24 19.64
N LEU A 287 3.37 1.00 19.25
CA LEU A 287 2.87 -0.01 20.16
C LEU A 287 3.86 -0.40 21.25
N THR A 288 5.13 -0.45 20.90
CA THR A 288 6.20 -0.95 21.77
C THR A 288 6.90 0.20 22.50
N ALA A 289 7.72 0.96 21.79
CA ALA A 289 8.59 1.95 22.41
C ALA A 289 7.81 3.16 22.97
N GLN A 290 6.89 3.73 22.18
CA GLN A 290 6.28 5.00 22.58
C GLN A 290 5.18 4.84 23.63
N THR A 291 4.32 3.83 23.49
CA THR A 291 3.26 3.57 24.48
C THR A 291 3.86 3.27 25.86
N LEU A 292 4.93 2.46 25.92
CA LEU A 292 5.62 2.17 27.16
C LEU A 292 6.33 3.40 27.74
N THR A 293 6.96 4.21 26.88
CA THR A 293 7.62 5.44 27.31
C THR A 293 6.62 6.43 27.93
N VAL A 294 5.43 6.55 27.35
CA VAL A 294 4.38 7.42 27.89
C VAL A 294 3.81 6.90 29.19
N LEU A 295 3.58 5.59 29.31
CA LEU A 295 3.14 4.99 30.57
C LEU A 295 4.16 5.23 31.70
N PHE A 296 5.46 5.09 31.39
CA PHE A 296 6.53 5.44 32.32
C PHE A 296 6.50 6.92 32.69
N SER A 297 6.37 7.80 31.70
CA SER A 297 6.33 9.23 31.91
C SER A 297 5.14 9.65 32.75
N ALA A 298 3.97 9.02 32.53
CA ALA A 298 2.80 9.23 33.37
C ALA A 298 3.05 8.83 34.82
N PHE A 299 3.63 7.65 35.04
CA PHE A 299 3.99 7.18 36.37
C PHE A 299 5.00 8.12 37.05
N SER A 300 6.07 8.48 36.34
CA SER A 300 7.09 9.42 36.83
C SER A 300 6.49 10.79 37.14
N PHE A 301 5.61 11.27 36.30
CA PHE A 301 4.90 12.55 36.49
C PHE A 301 4.06 12.54 37.78
N VAL A 302 3.34 11.46 38.05
CA VAL A 302 2.53 11.31 39.28
C VAL A 302 3.44 11.27 40.51
N VAL A 303 4.51 10.48 40.48
CA VAL A 303 5.44 10.29 41.58
C VAL A 303 6.17 11.60 41.91
N PHE A 304 6.86 12.19 40.93
CA PHE A 304 7.61 13.43 41.14
C PHE A 304 6.68 14.64 41.36
N GLY A 305 5.52 14.66 40.74
CA GLY A 305 4.48 15.67 40.98
C GLY A 305 3.96 15.62 42.41
N GLY A 306 3.73 14.41 42.95
CA GLY A 306 3.34 14.21 44.35
C GLY A 306 4.40 14.72 45.34
N VAL A 307 5.68 14.46 45.05
CA VAL A 307 6.79 14.96 45.85
C VAL A 307 6.91 16.51 45.76
N LEU A 308 6.76 17.07 44.56
CA LEU A 308 6.76 18.53 44.38
C LEU A 308 5.61 19.21 45.14
N LEU A 309 4.41 18.59 45.12
CA LEU A 309 3.23 19.05 45.87
C LEU A 309 3.47 19.02 47.39
N TYR A 310 4.21 17.98 47.87
CA TYR A 310 4.60 17.88 49.29
C TYR A 310 5.58 18.97 49.69
N TYR A 311 6.57 19.26 48.83
CA TYR A 311 7.56 20.32 49.13
C TYR A 311 6.94 21.72 49.12
N ASN A 312 6.18 22.06 48.04
CA ASN A 312 5.54 23.40 47.95
C ASN A 312 4.36 23.37 46.97
N ARG A 313 3.16 23.65 47.49
CA ARG A 313 1.93 23.63 46.71
C ARG A 313 1.91 24.70 45.60
N LEU A 314 2.41 25.90 45.89
CA LEU A 314 2.46 26.98 44.92
C LEU A 314 3.32 26.66 43.72
N ILE A 315 4.51 26.11 43.96
CA ILE A 315 5.44 25.69 42.91
C ILE A 315 4.82 24.59 42.05
N PHE A 316 4.15 23.62 42.67
CA PHE A 316 3.44 22.58 41.93
C PHE A 316 2.36 23.13 40.98
N PHE A 317 1.53 24.07 41.47
CA PHE A 317 0.49 24.68 40.61
C PHE A 317 1.07 25.49 39.47
N ILE A 318 2.16 26.25 39.69
CA ILE A 318 2.84 26.99 38.64
C ILE A 318 3.44 26.05 37.61
N PHE A 319 4.02 24.93 38.06
CA PHE A 319 4.55 23.88 37.16
C PHE A 319 3.44 23.30 36.30
N VAL A 320 2.29 22.91 36.87
CA VAL A 320 1.15 22.36 36.14
C VAL A 320 0.58 23.39 35.16
N LEU A 321 0.41 24.64 35.55
CA LEU A 321 -0.09 25.69 34.68
C LEU A 321 0.86 25.98 33.50
N GLY A 322 2.15 26.03 33.71
CA GLY A 322 3.16 26.22 32.66
C GLY A 322 3.21 25.00 31.70
N SER A 323 3.05 23.78 32.26
CA SER A 323 3.00 22.58 31.44
C SER A 323 1.70 22.48 30.61
N ALA A 324 0.57 22.95 31.16
CA ALA A 324 -0.67 23.07 30.40
C ALA A 324 -0.54 24.11 29.26
N LEU A 325 0.07 25.26 29.54
CA LEU A 325 0.32 26.26 28.50
C LEU A 325 1.22 25.73 27.38
N TYR A 326 2.27 24.97 27.74
CA TYR A 326 3.12 24.27 26.78
C TYR A 326 2.32 23.28 25.92
N ALA A 327 1.46 22.46 26.54
CA ALA A 327 0.62 21.51 25.81
C ALA A 327 -0.35 22.21 24.84
N VAL A 328 -0.99 23.29 25.26
CA VAL A 328 -1.87 24.12 24.41
C VAL A 328 -1.08 24.71 23.23
N TRP A 329 0.11 25.25 23.49
CA TRP A 329 1.00 25.77 22.44
C TRP A 329 1.28 24.74 21.38
N VAL A 330 1.67 23.53 21.77
CA VAL A 330 2.00 22.46 20.83
C VAL A 330 0.78 21.98 20.04
N THR A 331 -0.40 21.83 20.69
CA THR A 331 -1.62 21.39 20.01
C THR A 331 -2.07 22.34 18.89
N PHE A 332 -1.74 23.63 18.99
CA PHE A 332 -2.01 24.63 17.95
C PHE A 332 -1.34 24.29 16.61
N PHE A 333 -0.16 23.66 16.64
CA PHE A 333 0.60 23.28 15.44
C PHE A 333 0.17 21.95 14.83
N LEU A 334 -0.55 21.08 15.56
CA LEU A 334 -0.91 19.73 15.12
C LEU A 334 -1.65 19.70 13.79
N LYS A 335 -2.61 20.61 13.58
CA LYS A 335 -3.37 20.67 12.32
C LYS A 335 -2.48 20.91 11.10
N LYS A 336 -1.57 21.89 11.19
CA LYS A 336 -0.71 22.26 10.07
C LYS A 336 0.34 21.19 9.80
N ARG A 337 0.89 20.57 10.85
CA ARG A 337 1.81 19.45 10.75
C ARG A 337 1.17 18.27 10.02
N ARG A 338 -0.05 17.89 10.40
CA ARG A 338 -0.80 16.81 9.75
C ARG A 338 -0.90 16.99 8.23
N LEU A 339 -1.14 18.22 7.77
CA LEU A 339 -1.25 18.50 6.34
C LEU A 339 0.10 18.34 5.62
N LEU A 340 1.18 18.84 6.23
CA LEU A 340 2.52 18.70 5.69
C LEU A 340 2.98 17.25 5.64
N ASP A 341 2.68 16.45 6.65
CA ASP A 341 3.01 15.03 6.70
C ASP A 341 2.36 14.26 5.54
N TYR A 342 1.11 14.53 5.25
CA TYR A 342 0.45 13.89 4.09
C TYR A 342 1.11 14.27 2.76
N THR A 343 1.42 15.55 2.56
CA THR A 343 2.09 16.00 1.33
C THR A 343 3.49 15.39 1.20
N TYR A 344 4.21 15.31 2.31
CA TYR A 344 5.53 14.66 2.38
C TYR A 344 5.45 13.18 1.98
N PHE A 345 4.42 12.45 2.45
CA PHE A 345 4.22 11.05 2.10
C PHE A 345 3.96 10.84 0.62
N GLU A 346 3.07 11.65 0.04
CA GLU A 346 2.76 11.56 -1.38
C GLU A 346 4.02 11.81 -2.24
N GLN A 347 4.76 12.87 -1.93
CA GLN A 347 6.00 13.18 -2.63
C GLN A 347 7.07 12.10 -2.46
N ARG A 348 7.16 11.49 -1.28
CA ARG A 348 8.08 10.38 -1.02
C ARG A 348 7.72 9.13 -1.82
N ALA A 349 6.43 8.79 -1.92
CA ALA A 349 5.96 7.70 -2.75
C ALA A 349 6.26 7.93 -4.24
N ARG A 350 6.03 9.17 -4.73
CA ARG A 350 6.40 9.58 -6.10
C ARG A 350 7.91 9.45 -6.35
N ASN A 351 8.72 9.91 -5.40
CA ASN A 351 10.18 9.79 -5.49
C ASN A 351 10.61 8.33 -5.58
N GLN A 352 10.06 7.46 -4.75
CA GLN A 352 10.39 6.04 -4.75
C GLN A 352 9.99 5.35 -6.05
N SER A 353 8.77 5.63 -6.55
CA SER A 353 8.32 5.13 -7.85
C SER A 353 9.21 5.61 -8.99
N LYS A 354 9.60 6.90 -8.99
CA LYS A 354 10.47 7.46 -10.02
C LYS A 354 11.89 6.85 -9.97
N THR A 355 12.42 6.65 -8.77
CA THR A 355 13.73 5.99 -8.58
C THR A 355 13.69 4.56 -9.12
N MET A 356 12.66 3.79 -8.83
CA MET A 356 12.49 2.44 -9.39
C MET A 356 12.37 2.46 -10.92
N GLN A 357 11.63 3.42 -11.47
CA GLN A 357 11.55 3.62 -12.93
C GLN A 357 12.92 3.88 -13.56
N LEU A 358 13.75 4.74 -12.94
CA LEU A 358 15.09 5.04 -13.42
C LEU A 358 16.01 3.81 -13.39
N LEU A 359 15.96 3.03 -12.31
CA LEU A 359 16.79 1.84 -12.16
C LEU A 359 16.37 0.74 -13.14
N ASN A 360 15.07 0.44 -13.23
CA ASN A 360 14.55 -0.59 -14.12
C ASN A 360 14.67 -0.21 -15.61
N GLY A 361 14.57 1.08 -15.93
CA GLY A 361 14.66 1.61 -17.28
C GLY A 361 16.06 2.05 -17.70
N MET A 362 17.12 1.72 -16.94
CA MET A 362 18.46 2.24 -17.19
C MET A 362 19.00 1.90 -18.59
N GLN A 363 18.72 0.68 -19.08
CA GLN A 363 19.13 0.27 -20.43
C GLN A 363 18.51 1.19 -21.48
N GLU A 364 17.22 1.48 -21.38
CA GLU A 364 16.51 2.34 -22.32
C GLU A 364 16.97 3.80 -22.22
N ILE A 365 17.21 4.28 -20.99
CA ILE A 365 17.75 5.62 -20.74
C ILE A 365 19.09 5.79 -21.45
N LYS A 366 19.96 4.80 -21.36
CA LYS A 366 21.26 4.78 -22.02
C LYS A 366 21.14 4.73 -23.54
N LEU A 367 20.26 3.87 -24.05
CA LEU A 367 20.04 3.70 -25.48
C LEU A 367 19.51 4.98 -26.13
N GLN A 368 18.58 5.67 -25.45
CA GLN A 368 17.93 6.89 -25.98
C GLN A 368 18.67 8.18 -25.63
N HIS A 369 19.81 8.11 -24.93
CA HIS A 369 20.56 9.28 -24.45
C HIS A 369 19.71 10.32 -23.73
N CYS A 370 18.76 9.86 -22.90
CA CYS A 370 17.80 10.74 -22.22
C CYS A 370 18.10 10.94 -20.73
N GLU A 371 19.34 10.67 -20.27
CA GLU A 371 19.77 10.76 -18.88
C GLU A 371 19.49 12.15 -18.29
N ARG A 372 19.80 13.21 -19.04
CA ARG A 372 19.59 14.60 -18.58
C ARG A 372 18.14 14.91 -18.32
N ARG A 373 17.23 14.52 -19.22
CA ARG A 373 15.79 14.73 -19.08
C ARG A 373 15.23 13.96 -17.89
N ARG A 374 15.60 12.67 -17.77
CA ARG A 374 15.14 11.80 -16.70
C ARG A 374 15.65 12.23 -15.33
N ARG A 375 16.87 12.72 -15.25
CA ARG A 375 17.43 13.31 -14.04
C ARG A 375 16.66 14.56 -13.63
N TRP A 376 16.36 15.47 -14.54
CA TRP A 376 15.58 16.67 -14.23
C TRP A 376 14.17 16.34 -13.75
N GLU A 377 13.47 15.39 -14.37
CA GLU A 377 12.17 14.93 -13.89
C GLU A 377 12.23 14.41 -12.43
N TRP A 378 13.33 13.78 -12.05
CA TRP A 378 13.57 13.36 -10.67
C TRP A 378 13.97 14.53 -9.76
N GLU A 379 14.80 15.45 -10.23
CA GLU A 379 15.21 16.65 -9.52
C GLU A 379 14.01 17.55 -9.18
N ASP A 380 13.02 17.67 -10.05
CA ASP A 380 11.78 18.41 -9.78
C ASP A 380 11.02 17.80 -8.58
N ILE A 381 10.94 16.46 -8.49
CA ILE A 381 10.35 15.79 -7.34
C ILE A 381 11.18 16.06 -6.07
N GLN A 382 12.50 16.08 -6.16
CA GLN A 382 13.38 16.43 -5.03
C GLN A 382 13.20 17.89 -4.61
N ALA A 383 13.00 18.80 -5.55
CA ALA A 383 12.74 20.21 -5.25
C ALA A 383 11.42 20.38 -4.49
N ASP A 384 10.37 19.65 -4.86
CA ASP A 384 9.09 19.65 -4.15
C ASP A 384 9.22 19.06 -2.74
N LEU A 385 9.94 17.93 -2.60
CA LEU A 385 10.28 17.34 -1.30
C LEU A 385 11.05 18.30 -0.41
N PHE A 386 12.03 19.00 -0.99
CA PHE A 386 12.83 20.00 -0.27
C PHE A 386 11.95 21.15 0.23
N ARG A 387 11.05 21.69 -0.60
CA ARG A 387 10.11 22.73 -0.18
C ARG A 387 9.24 22.28 0.99
N THR A 388 8.67 21.08 0.90
CA THR A 388 7.85 20.51 1.98
C THR A 388 8.65 20.29 3.26
N ASN A 389 9.90 19.83 3.14
CA ASN A 389 10.81 19.67 4.26
C ASN A 389 11.15 21.02 4.92
N ILE A 390 11.41 22.07 4.14
CA ILE A 390 11.66 23.42 4.65
C ILE A 390 10.43 23.98 5.38
N GLU A 391 9.22 23.78 4.84
CA GLU A 391 7.99 24.20 5.51
C GLU A 391 7.76 23.44 6.82
N SER A 392 8.02 22.13 6.82
CA SER A 392 7.94 21.29 8.02
C SER A 392 8.95 21.71 9.06
N MET A 393 10.20 21.99 8.64
CA MET A 393 11.26 22.46 9.53
C MET A 393 10.93 23.84 10.13
N ARG A 394 10.45 24.79 9.33
CA ARG A 394 10.01 26.10 9.82
C ARG A 394 8.91 25.97 10.88
N LEU A 395 7.94 25.08 10.62
CA LEU A 395 6.86 24.81 11.56
C LEU A 395 7.40 24.22 12.87
N GLN A 396 8.28 23.23 12.77
CA GLN A 396 8.92 22.59 13.91
C GLN A 396 9.77 23.59 14.71
N GLN A 397 10.62 24.37 14.06
CA GLN A 397 11.45 25.38 14.73
C GLN A 397 10.60 26.43 15.43
N SER A 398 9.53 26.92 14.80
CA SER A 398 8.63 27.91 15.42
C SER A 398 7.95 27.34 16.67
N GLN A 399 7.51 26.07 16.61
CA GLN A 399 6.92 25.36 17.73
C GLN A 399 7.95 25.15 18.84
N GLU A 400 9.16 24.72 18.50
CA GLU A 400 10.24 24.41 19.43
C GLU A 400 10.73 25.65 20.15
N ALA A 401 10.91 26.77 19.43
CA ALA A 401 11.29 28.06 20.01
C ALA A 401 10.26 28.54 21.06
N GLY A 402 8.96 28.48 20.76
CA GLY A 402 7.92 28.81 21.72
C GLY A 402 7.87 27.87 22.91
N SER A 403 8.09 26.57 22.65
CA SER A 403 8.15 25.52 23.69
C SER A 403 9.32 25.78 24.68
N ILE A 404 10.49 26.05 24.14
CA ILE A 404 11.68 26.39 24.96
C ILE A 404 11.40 27.64 25.79
N LEU A 405 10.87 28.70 25.18
CA LEU A 405 10.56 29.95 25.90
C LEU A 405 9.58 29.69 27.05
N ILE A 406 8.50 28.95 26.82
CA ILE A 406 7.48 28.62 27.86
C ILE A 406 8.13 27.83 29.00
N ASN A 407 8.94 26.82 28.69
CA ASN A 407 9.60 26.00 29.68
C ASN A 407 10.65 26.80 30.49
N GLU A 408 11.49 27.61 29.85
CA GLU A 408 12.52 28.38 30.53
C GLU A 408 11.90 29.48 31.41
N VAL A 409 10.88 30.21 30.93
CA VAL A 409 10.16 31.16 31.75
C VAL A 409 9.54 30.50 32.98
N LYS A 410 8.89 29.36 32.81
CA LYS A 410 8.34 28.56 33.91
C LYS A 410 9.43 28.16 34.91
N ASN A 411 10.58 27.66 34.46
CA ASN A 411 11.69 27.24 35.31
C ASN A 411 12.29 28.44 36.08
N ILE A 412 12.47 29.61 35.43
CA ILE A 412 12.95 30.82 36.04
C ILE A 412 11.99 31.31 37.15
N VAL A 413 10.69 31.37 36.86
CA VAL A 413 9.67 31.79 37.84
C VAL A 413 9.69 30.86 39.07
N ILE A 414 9.77 29.54 38.85
CA ILE A 414 9.83 28.58 39.95
C ILE A 414 11.13 28.78 40.76
N THR A 415 12.26 28.99 40.07
CA THR A 415 13.55 29.21 40.75
C THR A 415 13.52 30.47 41.63
N VAL A 416 12.94 31.59 41.13
CA VAL A 416 12.78 32.81 41.90
C VAL A 416 11.90 32.58 43.13
N ILE A 417 10.78 31.90 42.97
CA ILE A 417 9.87 31.59 44.09
C ILE A 417 10.55 30.68 45.13
N ALA A 418 11.29 29.65 44.67
CA ALA A 418 12.04 28.80 45.58
C ALA A 418 13.14 29.55 46.32
N ALA A 419 13.88 30.43 45.64
CA ALA A 419 14.90 31.25 46.26
C ALA A 419 14.33 32.27 47.27
N THR A 420 13.22 32.91 46.96
CA THR A 420 12.52 33.80 47.92
C THR A 420 11.98 33.05 49.13
N ALA A 421 11.51 31.82 48.95
CA ALA A 421 11.09 30.96 50.04
C ALA A 421 12.26 30.49 50.95
N VAL A 422 13.46 30.35 50.38
CA VAL A 422 14.69 30.06 51.16
C VAL A 422 15.09 31.31 51.97
N ILE A 423 15.07 32.48 51.37
CA ILE A 423 15.38 33.74 52.09
C ILE A 423 14.36 33.98 53.21
N GLY A 424 13.08 33.66 52.98
CA GLY A 424 12.01 33.76 53.98
C GLY A 424 12.02 32.65 55.04
N GLY A 425 12.98 31.73 55.01
CA GLY A 425 13.17 30.64 55.99
C GLY A 425 12.14 29.53 55.92
N SER A 426 11.26 29.51 54.92
CA SER A 426 10.24 28.44 54.74
C SER A 426 10.78 27.20 54.01
N LEU A 427 11.88 27.30 53.27
CA LEU A 427 12.58 26.21 52.62
C LEU A 427 14.08 26.24 52.98
N SER A 428 14.73 25.05 52.99
CA SER A 428 16.19 25.01 53.07
C SER A 428 16.84 25.15 51.69
N LEU A 429 18.12 25.49 51.66
CA LEU A 429 18.89 25.52 50.39
C LEU A 429 18.92 24.15 49.71
N GLY A 430 19.04 23.08 50.47
CA GLY A 430 18.98 21.69 49.97
C GLY A 430 17.60 21.37 49.36
N MET A 431 16.51 21.84 49.98
CA MET A 431 15.16 21.68 49.41
C MET A 431 15.02 22.42 48.08
N MET A 432 15.56 23.63 47.92
CA MET A 432 15.55 24.36 46.66
C MET A 432 16.25 23.56 45.55
N LEU A 433 17.44 23.01 45.82
CA LEU A 433 18.17 22.18 44.86
C LEU A 433 17.40 20.87 44.51
N ALA A 434 16.76 20.25 45.51
CA ALA A 434 15.89 19.09 45.29
C ALA A 434 14.68 19.43 44.38
N ILE A 435 14.05 20.59 44.58
CA ILE A 435 12.96 21.07 43.72
C ILE A 435 13.47 21.31 42.31
N GLN A 436 14.63 21.94 42.10
CA GLN A 436 15.19 22.12 40.75
C GLN A 436 15.47 20.77 40.05
N TYR A 437 15.99 19.78 40.77
CA TYR A 437 16.18 18.43 40.23
C TYR A 437 14.84 17.80 39.83
N ILE A 438 13.83 17.90 40.69
CA ILE A 438 12.47 17.32 40.43
C ILE A 438 11.84 17.97 39.18
N ILE A 439 11.98 19.31 39.02
CA ILE A 439 11.45 20.02 37.85
C ILE A 439 12.14 19.53 36.57
N GLY A 440 13.46 19.35 36.60
CA GLY A 440 14.21 18.74 35.49
C GLY A 440 13.69 17.36 35.11
N GLN A 441 13.35 16.53 36.11
CA GLN A 441 12.78 15.21 35.87
C GLN A 441 11.33 15.24 35.40
N LEU A 442 10.55 16.27 35.74
CA LEU A 442 9.15 16.46 35.32
C LEU A 442 8.99 17.03 33.90
N ASN A 443 9.98 17.74 33.39
CA ASN A 443 9.94 18.28 32.04
C ASN A 443 9.93 17.17 30.97
N ALA A 444 10.74 16.11 31.13
CA ALA A 444 10.82 15.00 30.20
C ALA A 444 9.47 14.26 29.99
N PRO A 445 8.70 13.90 31.03
CA PRO A 445 7.32 13.39 30.88
C PRO A 445 6.41 14.29 30.04
N VAL A 446 6.45 15.59 30.22
CA VAL A 446 5.61 16.52 29.47
C VAL A 446 5.97 16.51 27.99
N GLU A 447 7.25 16.51 27.64
CA GLU A 447 7.73 16.39 26.26
C GLU A 447 7.34 15.05 25.65
N GLN A 448 7.44 13.95 26.40
CA GLN A 448 7.07 12.63 25.94
C GLN A 448 5.57 12.49 25.69
N PHE A 449 4.71 13.12 26.48
CA PHE A 449 3.28 13.21 26.20
C PHE A 449 2.99 13.89 24.86
N VAL A 450 3.70 14.96 24.56
CA VAL A 450 3.56 15.68 23.31
C VAL A 450 4.02 14.83 22.13
N GLN A 451 5.17 14.16 22.26
CA GLN A 451 5.65 13.23 21.23
C GLN A 451 4.69 12.08 21.00
N PHE A 452 4.04 11.59 22.04
CA PHE A 452 3.01 10.57 21.93
C PHE A 452 1.81 11.07 21.12
N LEU A 453 1.35 12.30 21.32
CA LEU A 453 0.26 12.88 20.52
C LEU A 453 0.60 12.93 19.03
N TYR A 454 1.85 13.27 18.69
CA TYR A 454 2.32 13.23 17.31
C TYR A 454 2.29 11.81 16.74
N SER A 455 2.88 10.88 17.47
CA SER A 455 2.94 9.49 17.04
C SER A 455 1.58 8.82 16.95
N TRP A 456 0.66 9.18 17.85
CA TRP A 456 -0.73 8.74 17.76
C TRP A 456 -1.38 9.19 16.45
N GLN A 457 -1.13 10.44 16.05
CA GLN A 457 -1.63 10.97 14.78
C GLN A 457 -1.02 10.25 13.58
N ASP A 458 0.29 10.02 13.58
CA ASP A 458 1.01 9.32 12.51
C ASP A 458 0.54 7.87 12.37
N VAL A 459 0.37 7.18 13.49
CA VAL A 459 -0.12 5.79 13.53
C VAL A 459 -1.56 5.69 13.04
N LYS A 460 -2.42 6.64 13.41
CA LYS A 460 -3.80 6.64 12.91
C LYS A 460 -3.84 6.70 11.39
N ILE A 461 -2.98 7.50 10.76
CA ILE A 461 -2.86 7.58 9.30
C ILE A 461 -2.34 6.27 8.71
N SER A 462 -1.29 5.69 9.33
CA SER A 462 -0.73 4.40 8.89
C SER A 462 -1.76 3.27 9.02
N LEU A 463 -2.54 3.23 10.09
CA LEU A 463 -3.60 2.25 10.31
C LEU A 463 -4.75 2.38 9.30
N GLU A 464 -5.17 3.61 8.98
CA GLU A 464 -6.18 3.86 7.93
C GLU A 464 -5.73 3.34 6.56
N ARG A 465 -4.42 3.37 6.26
CA ARG A 465 -3.85 2.80 5.03
C ARG A 465 -3.72 1.30 5.08
N MET A 466 -3.35 0.76 6.23
CA MET A 466 -3.20 -0.69 6.42
C MET A 466 -4.56 -1.39 6.39
N SER A 467 -5.61 -0.79 6.99
CA SER A 467 -6.96 -1.34 6.98
C SER A 467 -7.48 -1.53 5.55
N GLY A 468 -7.15 -0.62 4.63
CA GLY A 468 -7.48 -0.76 3.22
C GLY A 468 -6.92 -2.00 2.51
N ILE A 469 -5.99 -2.76 3.14
CA ILE A 469 -5.53 -4.08 2.66
C ILE A 469 -6.12 -5.20 3.52
N HIS A 470 -6.12 -5.03 4.85
CA HIS A 470 -6.60 -6.07 5.77
C HIS A 470 -8.10 -6.35 5.64
N ASP A 471 -8.89 -5.31 5.37
CA ASP A 471 -10.35 -5.42 5.25
C ASP A 471 -10.80 -5.92 3.87
N ARG A 472 -9.89 -5.99 2.86
CA ARG A 472 -10.22 -6.50 1.53
C ARG A 472 -10.55 -7.98 1.55
N GLU A 473 -11.52 -8.35 0.73
CA GLU A 473 -11.88 -9.74 0.48
C GLU A 473 -10.69 -10.49 -0.13
N GLU A 474 -10.46 -11.69 0.37
CA GLU A 474 -9.44 -12.60 -0.14
C GLU A 474 -9.92 -13.26 -1.43
N GLU A 475 -8.99 -13.74 -2.24
CA GLU A 475 -9.29 -14.44 -3.47
C GLU A 475 -10.07 -15.76 -3.19
N GLU A 476 -9.75 -16.44 -2.07
CA GLU A 476 -10.51 -17.55 -1.53
C GLU A 476 -11.64 -17.05 -0.65
N THR A 477 -12.86 -17.17 -1.14
CA THR A 477 -14.08 -16.83 -0.37
C THR A 477 -14.70 -18.08 0.24
N PRO A 478 -15.51 -17.98 1.31
CA PRO A 478 -16.22 -19.13 1.90
C PRO A 478 -17.14 -19.87 0.92
N GLU A 479 -17.49 -19.26 -0.19
CA GLU A 479 -18.32 -19.85 -1.25
C GLU A 479 -17.54 -20.83 -2.15
N ARG A 480 -16.20 -20.75 -2.14
CA ARG A 480 -15.29 -21.60 -2.91
C ARG A 480 -14.94 -22.88 -2.14
N MET A 481 -15.88 -23.81 -2.09
CA MET A 481 -15.74 -25.01 -1.27
C MET A 481 -15.37 -26.28 -2.03
N ILE A 482 -15.46 -26.28 -3.37
CA ILE A 482 -15.24 -27.49 -4.16
C ILE A 482 -13.73 -27.75 -4.29
N THR A 483 -13.28 -28.88 -3.76
CA THR A 483 -11.90 -29.38 -3.82
C THR A 483 -11.79 -30.73 -4.54
N GLY A 484 -12.68 -30.99 -5.48
CA GLY A 484 -12.71 -32.23 -6.26
C GLY A 484 -13.70 -32.12 -7.41
N PHE A 485 -13.61 -33.02 -8.37
CA PHE A 485 -14.58 -33.10 -9.47
C PHE A 485 -15.72 -34.04 -9.11
N ASN A 486 -16.98 -33.62 -9.31
CA ASN A 486 -18.17 -34.40 -8.99
C ASN A 486 -18.56 -35.44 -10.03
N GLY A 487 -17.86 -35.50 -11.19
CA GLY A 487 -18.22 -36.40 -12.29
C GLY A 487 -17.04 -36.96 -13.08
N SER A 488 -17.32 -37.86 -14.03
CA SER A 488 -16.32 -38.37 -14.97
C SER A 488 -16.02 -37.40 -16.13
N ASP A 489 -16.98 -36.55 -16.47
CA ASP A 489 -16.80 -35.50 -17.46
C ASP A 489 -15.97 -34.36 -16.82
N ARG A 490 -14.88 -34.02 -17.46
CA ARG A 490 -13.93 -32.96 -16.99
C ARG A 490 -13.61 -31.99 -18.12
N ASP A 491 -14.55 -31.81 -19.04
CA ASP A 491 -14.48 -30.79 -20.07
C ASP A 491 -14.56 -29.40 -19.44
N ILE A 492 -13.95 -28.43 -20.10
CA ILE A 492 -14.12 -27.02 -19.73
C ILE A 492 -15.15 -26.41 -20.67
N GLU A 493 -16.24 -25.89 -20.13
CA GLU A 493 -17.29 -25.22 -20.88
C GLU A 493 -17.34 -23.74 -20.55
N ILE A 494 -17.22 -22.91 -21.57
CA ILE A 494 -17.32 -21.44 -21.49
C ILE A 494 -18.66 -21.07 -22.09
N ARG A 495 -19.56 -20.46 -21.29
CA ARG A 495 -20.94 -20.16 -21.68
C ARG A 495 -21.18 -18.64 -21.64
N ASN A 496 -21.36 -18.07 -22.82
CA ASN A 496 -21.70 -16.65 -23.02
C ASN A 496 -20.80 -15.68 -22.21
N VAL A 497 -19.51 -15.98 -22.12
CA VAL A 497 -18.55 -15.21 -21.30
C VAL A 497 -18.23 -13.87 -21.96
N THR A 498 -18.48 -12.80 -21.23
CA THR A 498 -18.06 -11.43 -21.57
C THR A 498 -17.11 -10.95 -20.48
N PHE A 499 -16.00 -10.30 -20.87
CA PHE A 499 -15.00 -9.81 -19.93
C PHE A 499 -14.38 -8.50 -20.39
N GLN A 500 -14.09 -7.63 -19.41
CA GLN A 500 -13.37 -6.38 -19.51
C GLN A 500 -12.56 -6.14 -18.23
N TYR A 501 -11.40 -5.51 -18.33
CA TYR A 501 -10.52 -5.30 -17.16
C TYR A 501 -10.99 -4.16 -16.25
N GLU A 502 -11.53 -3.11 -16.81
CA GLU A 502 -11.83 -1.85 -16.12
C GLU A 502 -13.32 -1.55 -16.23
N GLY A 503 -14.09 -1.59 -15.17
CA GLY A 503 -15.47 -1.13 -15.06
C GLY A 503 -16.42 -1.35 -16.27
N ILE A 504 -17.68 -1.05 -16.08
CA ILE A 504 -18.78 -1.38 -17.04
C ILE A 504 -18.62 -0.71 -18.42
N HIS A 505 -17.87 0.39 -18.50
CA HIS A 505 -17.72 1.17 -19.74
C HIS A 505 -16.36 0.99 -20.44
N SER A 506 -15.48 0.15 -19.91
CA SER A 506 -14.23 -0.14 -20.60
C SER A 506 -14.46 -1.02 -21.83
N PRO A 507 -13.57 -0.99 -22.82
CA PRO A 507 -13.69 -1.84 -23.99
C PRO A 507 -13.78 -3.32 -23.59
N LYS A 508 -14.78 -4.02 -24.12
CA LYS A 508 -14.89 -5.47 -23.94
C LYS A 508 -13.70 -6.16 -24.61
N VAL A 509 -12.94 -6.91 -23.81
CA VAL A 509 -11.80 -7.69 -24.30
C VAL A 509 -12.26 -9.03 -24.84
N LEU A 510 -13.28 -9.63 -24.21
CA LEU A 510 -13.97 -10.82 -24.68
C LEU A 510 -15.48 -10.56 -24.68
N GLU A 511 -16.15 -10.98 -25.74
CA GLU A 511 -17.57 -10.72 -25.91
C GLU A 511 -18.32 -12.00 -26.31
N ARG A 512 -19.22 -12.47 -25.45
CA ARG A 512 -20.12 -13.61 -25.66
C ARG A 512 -19.38 -14.86 -26.14
N ILE A 513 -18.27 -15.20 -25.50
CA ILE A 513 -17.48 -16.39 -25.80
C ILE A 513 -18.27 -17.64 -25.43
N ASN A 514 -18.43 -18.52 -26.39
CA ASN A 514 -19.00 -19.87 -26.21
C ASN A 514 -18.00 -20.87 -26.76
N LEU A 515 -17.45 -21.72 -25.88
CA LEU A 515 -16.44 -22.70 -26.25
C LEU A 515 -16.51 -23.93 -25.34
N LYS A 516 -16.40 -25.10 -25.92
CA LYS A 516 -16.18 -26.34 -25.21
C LYS A 516 -14.76 -26.84 -25.50
N ILE A 517 -13.97 -27.08 -24.44
CA ILE A 517 -12.60 -27.59 -24.48
C ILE A 517 -12.67 -29.04 -23.99
N PRO A 518 -12.50 -30.05 -24.90
CA PRO A 518 -12.65 -31.43 -24.54
C PRO A 518 -11.51 -31.92 -23.65
N ARG A 519 -11.82 -32.75 -22.68
CA ARG A 519 -10.83 -33.43 -21.83
C ARG A 519 -9.87 -34.29 -22.65
N GLY A 520 -8.59 -34.26 -22.27
CA GLY A 520 -7.56 -35.10 -22.85
C GLY A 520 -7.20 -34.74 -24.30
N LYS A 521 -7.63 -33.55 -24.77
CA LYS A 521 -7.42 -33.04 -26.11
C LYS A 521 -6.59 -31.76 -26.11
N ILE A 522 -5.98 -31.48 -27.24
CA ILE A 522 -5.19 -30.27 -27.47
C ILE A 522 -6.05 -29.22 -28.16
N THR A 523 -6.32 -28.11 -27.53
CA THR A 523 -7.05 -26.96 -28.09
C THR A 523 -6.07 -25.83 -28.35
N ALA A 524 -5.88 -25.42 -29.59
CA ALA A 524 -5.07 -24.26 -29.97
C ALA A 524 -5.94 -23.00 -30.12
N ILE A 525 -5.56 -21.91 -29.50
CA ILE A 525 -6.21 -20.60 -29.63
C ILE A 525 -5.30 -19.72 -30.48
N VAL A 526 -5.82 -19.28 -31.63
CA VAL A 526 -5.10 -18.43 -32.59
C VAL A 526 -5.88 -17.13 -32.85
N GLY A 527 -5.21 -16.12 -33.37
CA GLY A 527 -5.83 -14.83 -33.68
C GLY A 527 -4.83 -13.69 -33.69
N THR A 528 -5.29 -12.52 -34.13
CA THR A 528 -4.47 -11.31 -34.17
C THR A 528 -3.97 -10.88 -32.79
N SER A 529 -2.91 -10.07 -32.74
CA SER A 529 -2.47 -9.48 -31.47
C SER A 529 -3.59 -8.61 -30.89
N GLY A 530 -3.82 -8.69 -29.58
CA GLY A 530 -4.91 -7.96 -28.91
C GLY A 530 -6.30 -8.60 -29.07
N SER A 531 -6.44 -9.78 -29.67
CA SER A 531 -7.76 -10.45 -29.80
C SER A 531 -8.33 -11.05 -28.53
N GLY A 532 -7.59 -11.03 -27.38
CA GLY A 532 -8.06 -11.52 -26.09
C GLY A 532 -7.57 -12.93 -25.69
N LYS A 533 -6.62 -13.52 -26.40
CA LYS A 533 -6.11 -14.90 -26.16
C LYS A 533 -5.55 -15.09 -24.73
N THR A 534 -4.60 -14.26 -24.33
CA THR A 534 -4.03 -14.26 -22.96
C THR A 534 -5.08 -14.00 -21.88
N THR A 535 -6.05 -13.12 -22.17
CA THR A 535 -7.16 -12.85 -21.26
C THR A 535 -8.03 -14.09 -21.04
N LEU A 536 -8.29 -14.86 -22.10
CA LEU A 536 -9.05 -16.10 -21.99
C LEU A 536 -8.31 -17.12 -21.08
N ILE A 537 -6.99 -17.27 -21.24
CA ILE A 537 -6.19 -18.12 -20.34
C ILE A 537 -6.27 -17.62 -18.89
N LYS A 538 -6.15 -16.32 -18.65
CA LYS A 538 -6.24 -15.75 -17.31
C LYS A 538 -7.59 -16.01 -16.64
N LEU A 539 -8.68 -15.99 -17.40
CA LEU A 539 -10.02 -16.37 -16.92
C LEU A 539 -10.09 -17.85 -16.59
N LEU A 540 -9.54 -18.72 -17.43
CA LEU A 540 -9.50 -20.18 -17.20
C LEU A 540 -8.66 -20.55 -15.97
N LEU A 541 -7.60 -19.79 -15.68
CA LEU A 541 -6.79 -19.94 -14.46
C LEU A 541 -7.43 -19.31 -13.21
N GLY A 542 -8.61 -18.68 -13.36
CA GLY A 542 -9.32 -18.05 -12.26
C GLY A 542 -8.64 -16.80 -11.71
N TYR A 543 -7.81 -16.08 -12.50
CA TYR A 543 -7.25 -14.78 -12.09
C TYR A 543 -8.29 -13.67 -12.05
N TYR A 544 -9.33 -13.80 -12.88
CA TYR A 544 -10.45 -12.88 -12.96
C TYR A 544 -11.76 -13.66 -13.09
N ASN A 545 -12.84 -13.04 -12.65
CA ASN A 545 -14.18 -13.54 -12.88
C ASN A 545 -14.79 -12.91 -14.14
N PRO A 546 -15.55 -13.63 -14.97
CA PRO A 546 -16.27 -13.01 -16.08
C PRO A 546 -17.32 -12.01 -15.57
N VAL A 547 -17.57 -10.96 -16.37
CA VAL A 547 -18.61 -9.96 -16.07
C VAL A 547 -19.99 -10.52 -16.38
N GLU A 548 -20.11 -11.28 -17.47
CA GLU A 548 -21.33 -12.01 -17.87
C GLU A 548 -20.95 -13.44 -18.25
N GLY A 549 -21.90 -14.37 -18.06
CA GLY A 549 -21.70 -15.78 -18.35
C GLY A 549 -20.98 -16.54 -17.24
N ASP A 550 -20.65 -17.79 -17.51
CA ASP A 550 -19.99 -18.70 -16.57
C ASP A 550 -18.97 -19.61 -17.29
N ILE A 551 -17.97 -20.04 -16.51
CA ILE A 551 -16.98 -21.05 -16.91
C ILE A 551 -17.21 -22.26 -16.03
N ARG A 552 -17.41 -23.43 -16.65
CA ARG A 552 -17.65 -24.67 -15.93
C ARG A 552 -16.56 -25.70 -16.19
N VAL A 553 -16.21 -26.43 -15.17
CA VAL A 553 -15.29 -27.57 -15.25
C VAL A 553 -15.98 -28.81 -14.69
N GLY A 554 -16.17 -29.82 -15.51
CA GLY A 554 -16.90 -31.00 -15.09
C GLY A 554 -18.37 -30.75 -14.71
N GLY A 555 -18.98 -29.68 -15.25
CA GLY A 555 -20.35 -29.28 -14.96
C GLY A 555 -20.51 -28.27 -13.84
N ASP A 556 -19.52 -28.13 -12.94
CA ASP A 556 -19.54 -27.18 -11.84
C ASP A 556 -18.95 -25.82 -12.25
N ASP A 557 -19.47 -24.72 -11.71
CA ASP A 557 -18.98 -23.37 -11.96
C ASP A 557 -17.59 -23.17 -11.35
N LEU A 558 -16.63 -22.63 -12.12
CA LEU A 558 -15.27 -22.37 -11.67
C LEU A 558 -15.22 -21.45 -10.43
N ARG A 559 -16.21 -20.56 -10.26
CA ARG A 559 -16.34 -19.69 -9.08
C ARG A 559 -16.62 -20.45 -7.78
N SER A 560 -17.10 -21.69 -7.87
CA SER A 560 -17.38 -22.55 -6.70
C SER A 560 -16.18 -23.39 -6.28
N PHE A 561 -15.17 -23.52 -7.13
CA PHE A 561 -13.94 -24.24 -6.78
C PHE A 561 -13.02 -23.39 -5.91
N SER A 562 -12.32 -24.04 -4.96
CA SER A 562 -11.13 -23.43 -4.34
C SER A 562 -10.10 -23.16 -5.44
N LEU A 563 -9.67 -21.90 -5.55
CA LEU A 563 -8.68 -21.51 -6.57
C LEU A 563 -7.31 -22.12 -6.29
N LEU A 564 -6.97 -22.31 -5.03
CA LEU A 564 -5.76 -23.04 -4.64
C LEU A 564 -5.80 -24.45 -5.21
N TRP A 565 -6.89 -25.17 -4.94
CA TRP A 565 -7.05 -26.53 -5.45
C TRP A 565 -7.10 -26.56 -7.00
N TRP A 566 -7.84 -25.61 -7.63
CA TRP A 566 -7.92 -25.55 -9.09
C TRP A 566 -6.55 -25.33 -9.73
N ARG A 567 -5.79 -24.37 -9.21
CA ARG A 567 -4.43 -24.06 -9.72
C ARG A 567 -3.43 -25.18 -9.47
N ASP A 568 -3.67 -26.02 -8.45
CA ASP A 568 -2.90 -27.25 -8.23
C ASP A 568 -3.21 -28.33 -9.27
N GLN A 569 -4.31 -28.22 -10.01
CA GLN A 569 -4.60 -29.07 -11.17
C GLN A 569 -4.07 -28.49 -12.48
N CYS A 570 -3.57 -27.24 -12.49
CA CYS A 570 -3.18 -26.48 -13.66
C CYS A 570 -1.67 -26.25 -13.73
N GLY A 571 -1.04 -26.68 -14.82
CA GLY A 571 0.31 -26.27 -15.20
C GLY A 571 0.23 -25.12 -16.19
N ALA A 572 0.87 -23.97 -15.90
CA ALA A 572 0.80 -22.80 -16.77
C ALA A 572 2.19 -22.26 -17.13
N VAL A 573 2.37 -21.92 -18.39
CA VAL A 573 3.51 -21.16 -18.91
C VAL A 573 2.95 -19.89 -19.52
N MET A 574 3.11 -18.77 -18.79
CA MET A 574 2.63 -17.45 -19.24
C MET A 574 3.71 -16.75 -20.05
N GLN A 575 3.30 -15.82 -20.92
CA GLN A 575 4.19 -15.04 -21.78
C GLN A 575 5.28 -14.33 -20.98
N ASP A 576 4.90 -13.67 -19.87
CA ASP A 576 5.78 -12.91 -18.97
C ASP A 576 6.14 -13.71 -17.70
N GLY A 577 6.41 -15.02 -17.85
CA GLY A 577 6.75 -15.88 -16.71
C GLY A 577 7.99 -15.40 -15.95
N TYR A 578 7.92 -15.45 -14.61
CA TYR A 578 8.98 -14.95 -13.73
C TYR A 578 9.90 -16.08 -13.22
N LEU A 579 11.21 -15.80 -13.20
CA LEU A 579 12.22 -16.64 -12.54
C LEU A 579 12.66 -15.95 -11.25
N PHE A 580 12.62 -16.70 -10.15
CA PHE A 580 13.08 -16.24 -8.85
C PHE A 580 14.63 -16.28 -8.78
N SER A 581 15.22 -15.44 -7.93
CA SER A 581 16.66 -15.45 -7.63
C SER A 581 17.01 -16.67 -6.78
N GLU A 582 16.88 -17.87 -7.39
CA GLU A 582 17.07 -19.17 -6.78
C GLU A 582 17.82 -20.11 -7.74
N SER A 583 18.15 -21.33 -7.27
CA SER A 583 18.75 -22.33 -8.13
C SER A 583 17.83 -22.75 -9.28
N ILE A 584 18.38 -23.23 -10.38
CA ILE A 584 17.61 -23.77 -11.52
C ILE A 584 16.67 -24.87 -11.03
N ALA A 585 17.16 -25.77 -10.16
CA ALA A 585 16.35 -26.84 -9.58
C ALA A 585 15.12 -26.28 -8.85
N ARG A 586 15.27 -25.24 -8.01
CA ARG A 586 14.18 -24.57 -7.31
C ARG A 586 13.24 -23.82 -8.26
N ASN A 587 13.77 -23.21 -9.31
CA ASN A 587 12.95 -22.55 -10.32
C ASN A 587 12.12 -23.53 -11.15
N ILE A 588 12.54 -24.78 -11.30
CA ILE A 588 11.77 -25.84 -11.97
C ILE A 588 10.78 -26.47 -10.98
N ALA A 589 11.24 -26.88 -9.81
CA ALA A 589 10.45 -27.48 -8.76
C ALA A 589 10.01 -26.40 -7.77
N VAL A 590 9.05 -25.55 -8.14
CA VAL A 590 8.53 -24.43 -7.32
C VAL A 590 7.64 -24.95 -6.17
N ASP A 591 7.99 -26.07 -5.57
CA ASP A 591 7.25 -26.69 -4.49
C ASP A 591 8.04 -26.62 -3.18
N ASP A 592 7.35 -26.53 -2.05
CA ASP A 592 7.98 -26.48 -0.71
C ASP A 592 8.59 -27.83 -0.28
N GLY A 593 8.33 -28.89 -1.06
CA GLY A 593 8.80 -30.26 -0.79
C GLY A 593 10.25 -30.54 -1.18
N GLU A 594 10.68 -31.77 -0.93
CA GLU A 594 11.94 -32.29 -1.44
C GLU A 594 11.87 -32.45 -2.98
N ILE A 595 12.93 -32.00 -3.67
CA ILE A 595 13.00 -32.04 -5.13
C ILE A 595 13.18 -33.48 -5.60
N ASP A 596 12.21 -34.03 -6.33
CA ASP A 596 12.36 -35.32 -7.01
C ASP A 596 13.34 -35.18 -8.17
N LYS A 597 14.53 -35.76 -8.01
CA LYS A 597 15.61 -35.70 -8.98
C LYS A 597 15.23 -36.34 -10.32
N SER A 598 14.47 -37.41 -10.32
CA SER A 598 14.07 -38.13 -11.52
C SER A 598 13.11 -37.29 -12.37
N ARG A 599 12.12 -36.69 -11.72
CA ARG A 599 11.18 -35.76 -12.34
C ARG A 599 11.85 -34.49 -12.83
N LEU A 600 12.84 -33.97 -12.08
CA LEU A 600 13.60 -32.76 -12.44
C LEU A 600 14.40 -33.00 -13.75
N LEU A 601 15.11 -34.12 -13.84
CA LEU A 601 15.87 -34.48 -15.03
C LEU A 601 14.97 -34.72 -16.24
N LEU A 602 13.85 -35.42 -16.04
CA LEU A 602 12.86 -35.63 -17.09
C LEU A 602 12.28 -34.30 -17.60
N ALA A 603 11.91 -33.40 -16.70
CA ALA A 603 11.38 -32.10 -17.06
C ALA A 603 12.39 -31.25 -17.84
N ALA A 604 13.66 -31.25 -17.41
CA ALA A 604 14.74 -30.56 -18.12
C ALA A 604 14.97 -31.12 -19.53
N ARG A 605 14.87 -32.45 -19.68
CA ARG A 605 15.00 -33.13 -20.98
C ARG A 605 13.85 -32.81 -21.92
N ILE A 606 12.61 -32.89 -21.45
CA ILE A 606 11.43 -32.56 -22.26
C ILE A 606 11.47 -31.10 -22.72
N ALA A 607 11.89 -30.18 -21.84
CA ALA A 607 12.05 -28.76 -22.16
C ALA A 607 13.33 -28.43 -22.96
N ASN A 608 14.10 -29.44 -23.36
CA ASN A 608 15.36 -29.31 -24.12
C ASN A 608 16.35 -28.31 -23.48
N ILE A 609 16.47 -28.30 -22.13
CA ILE A 609 17.34 -27.41 -21.39
C ILE A 609 18.47 -28.13 -20.65
N GLU A 610 18.44 -29.49 -20.59
CA GLU A 610 19.38 -30.33 -19.86
C GLU A 610 20.83 -30.04 -20.25
N GLU A 611 21.16 -30.01 -21.56
CA GLU A 611 22.49 -29.78 -22.04
C GLU A 611 23.06 -28.41 -21.62
N PHE A 612 22.24 -27.38 -21.66
CA PHE A 612 22.60 -26.04 -21.13
C PHE A 612 22.93 -26.09 -19.64
N ILE A 613 22.09 -26.74 -18.85
CA ILE A 613 22.27 -26.85 -17.40
C ILE A 613 23.55 -27.64 -17.07
N GLU A 614 23.80 -28.75 -17.77
CA GLU A 614 24.97 -29.59 -17.51
C GLU A 614 26.29 -28.91 -17.86
N ARG A 615 26.29 -27.92 -18.74
CA ARG A 615 27.46 -27.09 -19.08
C ARG A 615 27.81 -26.04 -18.01
N LEU A 616 26.87 -25.75 -17.11
CA LEU A 616 27.12 -24.77 -16.05
C LEU A 616 27.99 -25.36 -14.93
N PRO A 617 28.88 -24.58 -14.31
CA PRO A 617 29.79 -25.08 -13.27
C PRO A 617 29.06 -25.72 -12.08
N LEU A 618 27.93 -25.14 -11.65
CA LEU A 618 27.10 -25.63 -10.54
C LEU A 618 25.86 -26.40 -11.01
N LYS A 619 25.73 -26.64 -12.32
CA LYS A 619 24.61 -27.36 -12.94
C LYS A 619 23.25 -26.87 -12.39
N TYR A 620 22.41 -27.79 -11.90
CA TYR A 620 21.08 -27.48 -11.34
C TYR A 620 21.11 -26.60 -10.09
N ASN A 621 22.26 -26.47 -9.40
CA ASN A 621 22.43 -25.59 -8.25
C ASN A 621 22.82 -24.15 -8.64
N THR A 622 23.00 -23.87 -9.94
CA THR A 622 23.29 -22.52 -10.40
C THR A 622 22.14 -21.59 -10.09
N VAL A 623 22.42 -20.50 -9.36
CA VAL A 623 21.44 -19.46 -9.05
C VAL A 623 21.20 -18.60 -10.28
N ILE A 624 19.96 -18.46 -10.67
CA ILE A 624 19.48 -17.66 -11.81
C ILE A 624 18.47 -16.62 -11.35
N GLY A 625 18.01 -15.77 -12.23
CA GLY A 625 17.03 -14.71 -11.90
C GLY A 625 17.67 -13.33 -11.85
N PRO A 626 16.97 -12.30 -11.34
CA PRO A 626 17.43 -10.92 -11.32
C PRO A 626 18.79 -10.71 -10.63
N ASP A 627 19.06 -11.45 -9.54
CA ASP A 627 20.29 -11.34 -8.73
C ASP A 627 21.27 -12.47 -8.99
N GLY A 628 20.98 -13.37 -9.95
CA GLY A 628 21.80 -14.53 -10.28
C GLY A 628 22.45 -14.44 -11.65
N GLN A 629 22.86 -15.59 -12.17
CA GLN A 629 23.38 -15.69 -13.54
C GLN A 629 22.27 -15.36 -14.54
N GLY A 630 22.55 -14.44 -15.46
CA GLY A 630 21.62 -14.08 -16.51
C GLY A 630 21.37 -15.27 -17.45
N VAL A 631 20.12 -15.47 -17.82
CA VAL A 631 19.70 -16.46 -18.82
C VAL A 631 19.06 -15.76 -20.01
N SER A 632 19.27 -16.28 -21.22
CA SER A 632 18.61 -15.75 -22.42
C SER A 632 17.09 -15.94 -22.33
N GLN A 633 16.32 -15.17 -23.11
CA GLN A 633 14.87 -15.28 -23.13
C GLN A 633 14.40 -16.67 -23.54
N GLY A 634 15.08 -17.33 -24.49
CA GLY A 634 14.79 -18.71 -24.85
C GLY A 634 15.12 -19.73 -23.76
N GLN A 635 16.20 -19.51 -22.99
CA GLN A 635 16.52 -20.34 -21.83
C GLN A 635 15.49 -20.13 -20.71
N ARG A 636 15.06 -18.86 -20.47
CA ARG A 636 13.99 -18.55 -19.53
C ARG A 636 12.72 -19.33 -19.88
N GLN A 637 12.28 -19.26 -21.13
CA GLN A 637 11.08 -19.99 -21.55
C GLN A 637 11.21 -21.50 -21.38
N ARG A 638 12.36 -22.09 -21.71
CA ARG A 638 12.60 -23.53 -21.50
C ARG A 638 12.54 -23.92 -20.02
N ILE A 639 13.06 -23.10 -19.11
CA ILE A 639 12.94 -23.34 -17.66
C ILE A 639 11.47 -23.27 -17.21
N LEU A 640 10.68 -22.32 -17.73
CA LEU A 640 9.25 -22.23 -17.43
C LEU A 640 8.46 -23.43 -17.97
N ILE A 641 8.83 -23.93 -19.16
CA ILE A 641 8.27 -25.18 -19.70
C ILE A 641 8.65 -26.35 -18.79
N ALA A 642 9.92 -26.47 -18.37
CA ALA A 642 10.35 -27.51 -17.44
C ALA A 642 9.57 -27.46 -16.12
N ARG A 643 9.24 -26.27 -15.62
CA ARG A 643 8.39 -26.05 -14.42
C ARG A 643 6.99 -26.65 -14.60
N ALA A 644 6.35 -26.39 -15.74
CA ALA A 644 5.03 -26.96 -16.03
C ALA A 644 5.06 -28.48 -16.20
N VAL A 645 6.12 -28.99 -16.83
CA VAL A 645 6.33 -30.44 -17.00
C VAL A 645 6.62 -31.14 -15.68
N TYR A 646 7.42 -30.53 -14.79
CA TYR A 646 7.75 -31.08 -13.48
C TYR A 646 6.49 -31.30 -12.61
N LYS A 647 5.54 -30.37 -12.66
CA LYS A 647 4.27 -30.50 -11.95
C LYS A 647 3.41 -31.67 -12.47
N ASN A 648 3.52 -32.05 -13.73
CA ASN A 648 2.84 -33.19 -14.37
C ASN A 648 1.31 -33.21 -14.15
N LEU A 649 0.65 -32.09 -14.38
CA LEU A 649 -0.75 -31.86 -14.06
C LEU A 649 -1.70 -32.21 -15.20
N SER A 650 -3.02 -32.30 -14.91
CA SER A 650 -4.06 -32.73 -15.86
C SER A 650 -4.45 -31.64 -16.86
N TYR A 651 -4.37 -30.37 -16.46
CA TYR A 651 -4.66 -29.22 -17.31
C TYR A 651 -3.38 -28.42 -17.55
N LEU A 652 -3.07 -28.13 -18.80
CA LEU A 652 -1.87 -27.40 -19.20
C LEU A 652 -2.25 -26.19 -20.03
N PHE A 653 -1.68 -25.05 -19.68
CA PHE A 653 -1.91 -23.78 -20.34
C PHE A 653 -0.57 -23.19 -20.82
N PHE A 654 -0.44 -23.00 -22.12
CA PHE A 654 0.74 -22.43 -22.74
C PHE A 654 0.40 -21.13 -23.46
N ASP A 655 0.83 -20.00 -22.92
CA ASP A 655 0.62 -18.69 -23.53
C ASP A 655 1.91 -18.25 -24.22
N GLU A 656 1.96 -18.39 -25.55
CA GLU A 656 3.10 -18.03 -26.39
C GLU A 656 4.46 -18.62 -25.92
N ALA A 657 4.42 -19.81 -25.35
CA ALA A 657 5.54 -20.43 -24.65
C ALA A 657 6.76 -20.78 -25.56
N THR A 658 6.65 -20.67 -26.88
CA THR A 658 7.73 -20.99 -27.83
C THR A 658 8.20 -19.82 -28.68
N ASN A 659 7.65 -18.62 -28.48
CA ASN A 659 7.92 -17.48 -29.36
C ASN A 659 9.39 -17.00 -29.37
N SER A 660 10.11 -17.11 -28.27
CA SER A 660 11.53 -16.71 -28.16
C SER A 660 12.53 -17.83 -28.47
N LEU A 661 12.04 -18.96 -28.99
CA LEU A 661 12.89 -20.09 -29.33
C LEU A 661 13.32 -20.04 -30.80
N ASP A 662 14.54 -20.46 -31.07
CA ASP A 662 14.97 -20.75 -32.41
C ASP A 662 14.28 -21.99 -32.98
N ALA A 663 14.19 -22.10 -34.29
CA ALA A 663 13.39 -23.13 -34.96
C ALA A 663 13.79 -24.57 -34.59
N ASN A 664 15.08 -24.84 -34.34
CA ASN A 664 15.57 -26.18 -33.96
C ASN A 664 15.12 -26.54 -32.54
N ASN A 665 15.28 -25.63 -31.56
CA ASN A 665 14.84 -25.85 -30.20
C ASN A 665 13.32 -25.94 -30.12
N GLU A 666 12.58 -25.09 -30.85
CA GLU A 666 11.13 -25.16 -30.91
C GLU A 666 10.65 -26.53 -31.40
N ARG A 667 11.20 -27.00 -32.51
CA ARG A 667 10.81 -28.32 -33.08
C ARG A 667 11.07 -29.44 -32.09
N ALA A 668 12.24 -29.49 -31.48
CA ALA A 668 12.57 -30.51 -30.49
C ALA A 668 11.64 -30.47 -29.28
N ILE A 669 11.30 -29.27 -28.77
CA ILE A 669 10.39 -29.12 -27.65
C ILE A 669 8.98 -29.54 -28.02
N VAL A 670 8.45 -29.14 -29.18
CA VAL A 670 7.11 -29.51 -29.63
C VAL A 670 7.00 -31.06 -29.83
N GLU A 671 8.03 -31.69 -30.38
CA GLU A 671 8.08 -33.15 -30.49
C GLU A 671 8.07 -33.80 -29.10
N ASN A 672 8.92 -33.41 -28.19
CA ASN A 672 8.97 -33.92 -26.81
C ASN A 672 7.66 -33.68 -26.01
N LEU A 673 7.04 -32.52 -26.17
CA LEU A 673 5.81 -32.14 -25.50
C LEU A 673 4.60 -32.92 -26.06
N THR A 674 4.62 -33.33 -27.33
CA THR A 674 3.53 -34.08 -27.94
C THR A 674 3.30 -35.40 -27.21
N ASP A 675 4.35 -36.11 -26.81
CA ASP A 675 4.25 -37.31 -26.00
C ASP A 675 3.80 -37.03 -24.56
N PHE A 676 4.27 -35.92 -24.00
CA PHE A 676 3.89 -35.48 -22.66
C PHE A 676 2.40 -35.05 -22.56
N TYR A 677 1.81 -34.57 -23.64
CA TYR A 677 0.40 -34.14 -23.71
C TYR A 677 -0.60 -35.28 -23.72
N ARG A 678 -0.20 -36.52 -23.98
CA ARG A 678 -1.13 -37.66 -24.09
C ARG A 678 -1.98 -37.81 -22.82
N GLY A 679 -3.28 -37.77 -22.98
CA GLY A 679 -4.26 -37.90 -21.90
C GLY A 679 -4.47 -36.67 -21.05
N LYS A 680 -3.81 -35.53 -21.37
CA LYS A 680 -3.96 -34.23 -20.69
C LYS A 680 -4.80 -33.29 -21.51
N THR A 681 -5.49 -32.37 -20.82
CA THR A 681 -6.21 -31.27 -21.46
C THR A 681 -5.23 -30.10 -21.63
N VAL A 682 -4.95 -29.78 -22.89
CA VAL A 682 -3.92 -28.79 -23.21
C VAL A 682 -4.52 -27.59 -23.96
N ILE A 683 -4.29 -26.40 -23.48
CA ILE A 683 -4.69 -25.17 -24.12
C ILE A 683 -3.42 -24.40 -24.52
N ILE A 684 -3.26 -24.15 -25.83
CA ILE A 684 -2.08 -23.49 -26.36
C ILE A 684 -2.49 -22.23 -27.09
N VAL A 685 -2.01 -21.08 -26.66
CA VAL A 685 -2.00 -19.86 -27.47
C VAL A 685 -0.74 -19.86 -28.32
N ALA A 686 -0.91 -19.95 -29.61
CA ALA A 686 0.20 -20.03 -30.53
C ALA A 686 0.08 -19.03 -31.67
N HIS A 687 1.26 -18.54 -32.07
CA HIS A 687 1.43 -17.69 -33.25
C HIS A 687 2.10 -18.42 -34.39
N ARG A 688 2.59 -19.66 -34.18
CA ARG A 688 3.30 -20.44 -35.21
C ARG A 688 2.49 -21.65 -35.67
N LEU A 689 2.49 -21.87 -36.97
CA LEU A 689 1.75 -22.96 -37.60
C LEU A 689 2.21 -24.34 -37.13
N SER A 690 3.52 -24.51 -36.85
CA SER A 690 4.11 -25.75 -36.33
C SER A 690 3.43 -26.26 -35.06
N THR A 691 3.04 -25.35 -34.20
CA THR A 691 2.41 -25.66 -32.91
C THR A 691 0.90 -25.90 -33.03
N VAL A 692 0.25 -25.26 -34.01
CA VAL A 692 -1.22 -25.30 -34.16
C VAL A 692 -1.69 -26.49 -35.00
N ARG A 693 -0.91 -26.93 -35.99
CA ARG A 693 -1.27 -27.93 -36.97
C ARG A 693 -1.72 -29.28 -36.36
N ASN A 694 -1.10 -29.66 -35.25
CA ASN A 694 -1.33 -30.93 -34.58
C ASN A 694 -2.39 -30.85 -33.47
N ALA A 695 -3.08 -29.72 -33.31
CA ALA A 695 -4.13 -29.58 -32.33
C ALA A 695 -5.40 -30.31 -32.76
N ASP A 696 -6.07 -30.98 -31.80
CA ASP A 696 -7.37 -31.64 -32.04
C ASP A 696 -8.48 -30.63 -32.37
N GLN A 697 -8.37 -29.42 -31.80
CA GLN A 697 -9.30 -28.31 -31.99
C GLN A 697 -8.52 -27.01 -32.14
N ILE A 698 -8.88 -26.17 -33.09
CA ILE A 698 -8.36 -24.85 -33.31
C ILE A 698 -9.52 -23.87 -33.15
N VAL A 699 -9.29 -22.84 -32.32
CA VAL A 699 -10.23 -21.76 -32.02
C VAL A 699 -9.63 -20.46 -32.54
N VAL A 700 -10.31 -19.82 -33.47
CA VAL A 700 -9.88 -18.51 -34.03
C VAL A 700 -10.59 -17.41 -33.30
N LEU A 701 -9.80 -16.57 -32.64
CA LEU A 701 -10.29 -15.40 -31.89
C LEU A 701 -9.98 -14.12 -32.65
N ASP A 702 -10.98 -13.33 -32.95
CA ASP A 702 -10.82 -12.01 -33.54
C ASP A 702 -11.64 -10.97 -32.79
N ARG A 703 -11.01 -9.84 -32.39
CA ARG A 703 -11.64 -8.72 -31.66
C ARG A 703 -12.55 -9.19 -30.51
N GLY A 704 -12.06 -10.12 -29.71
CA GLY A 704 -12.76 -10.62 -28.52
C GLY A 704 -13.90 -11.61 -28.80
N ARG A 705 -14.06 -12.09 -30.04
CA ARG A 705 -15.11 -13.07 -30.41
C ARG A 705 -14.50 -14.28 -31.08
N ILE A 706 -15.12 -15.46 -30.89
CA ILE A 706 -14.77 -16.66 -31.64
C ILE A 706 -15.41 -16.56 -33.03
N VAL A 707 -14.58 -16.62 -34.07
CA VAL A 707 -15.02 -16.51 -35.46
C VAL A 707 -15.05 -17.90 -36.15
N GLU A 708 -14.11 -18.78 -35.79
CA GLU A 708 -14.03 -20.13 -36.35
C GLU A 708 -13.60 -21.16 -35.29
N VAL A 709 -14.13 -22.37 -35.38
CA VAL A 709 -13.71 -23.53 -34.59
C VAL A 709 -13.70 -24.76 -35.51
N GLY A 710 -12.64 -25.57 -35.46
CA GLY A 710 -12.51 -26.80 -36.23
C GLY A 710 -11.10 -27.38 -36.19
N SER A 711 -10.84 -28.43 -36.94
CA SER A 711 -9.49 -28.97 -37.15
C SER A 711 -8.72 -28.15 -38.21
N HIS A 712 -7.41 -28.36 -38.28
CA HIS A 712 -6.57 -27.71 -39.30
C HIS A 712 -7.09 -27.92 -40.72
N GLU A 713 -7.45 -29.18 -41.06
CA GLU A 713 -7.93 -29.52 -42.41
C GLU A 713 -9.27 -28.89 -42.74
N GLU A 714 -10.19 -28.85 -41.77
CA GLU A 714 -11.52 -28.23 -41.93
C GLU A 714 -11.41 -26.72 -42.15
N LEU A 715 -10.59 -26.05 -41.33
CA LEU A 715 -10.45 -24.57 -41.36
C LEU A 715 -9.69 -24.08 -42.61
N ILE A 716 -8.72 -24.86 -43.12
CA ILE A 716 -8.05 -24.56 -44.38
C ILE A 716 -9.06 -24.66 -45.56
N LYS A 717 -9.92 -25.68 -45.57
CA LYS A 717 -10.95 -25.86 -46.63
C LYS A 717 -11.98 -24.71 -46.62
N ARG A 718 -12.26 -24.10 -45.48
CA ARG A 718 -13.24 -22.99 -45.35
C ARG A 718 -12.73 -21.69 -45.95
N ASN A 719 -11.42 -21.53 -46.19
CA ASN A 719 -10.77 -20.31 -46.69
C ASN A 719 -11.15 -19.02 -45.89
N GLY A 720 -11.35 -19.18 -44.60
CA GLY A 720 -11.79 -18.11 -43.70
C GLY A 720 -10.66 -17.37 -42.98
N ALA A 721 -10.93 -16.92 -41.76
CA ALA A 721 -9.96 -16.15 -40.94
C ALA A 721 -8.71 -16.97 -40.62
N TYR A 722 -8.85 -18.25 -40.33
CA TYR A 722 -7.73 -19.19 -40.10
C TYR A 722 -6.84 -19.31 -41.33
N TYR A 723 -7.41 -19.52 -42.52
CA TYR A 723 -6.66 -19.61 -43.75
C TYR A 723 -5.84 -18.36 -44.01
N ASN A 724 -6.41 -17.17 -43.79
CA ASN A 724 -5.70 -15.93 -43.97
C ASN A 724 -4.52 -15.77 -42.97
N LEU A 725 -4.68 -16.18 -41.70
CA LEU A 725 -3.60 -16.20 -40.74
C LEU A 725 -2.46 -17.12 -41.16
N VAL A 726 -2.77 -18.33 -41.65
CA VAL A 726 -1.77 -19.28 -42.12
C VAL A 726 -1.06 -18.81 -43.37
N LYS A 727 -1.81 -18.23 -44.33
CA LYS A 727 -1.28 -17.70 -45.59
C LYS A 727 -0.28 -16.57 -45.30
N ASN A 728 -0.64 -15.62 -44.45
CA ASN A 728 0.25 -14.54 -44.05
C ASN A 728 1.55 -15.04 -43.39
N GLN A 729 1.48 -16.10 -42.59
CA GLN A 729 2.68 -16.71 -41.98
C GLN A 729 3.56 -17.41 -42.99
N LEU A 730 3.00 -18.07 -43.98
CA LEU A 730 3.75 -18.71 -45.06
C LEU A 730 4.41 -17.68 -46.01
N GLU A 731 3.73 -16.55 -46.26
CA GLU A 731 4.26 -15.45 -47.09
C GLU A 731 5.39 -14.66 -46.36
N LEU A 732 5.35 -14.55 -45.03
CA LEU A 732 6.41 -13.92 -44.23
C LEU A 732 7.58 -14.86 -43.91
N GLY A 733 7.46 -16.14 -44.16
CA GLY A 733 8.45 -17.18 -43.93
C GLY A 733 9.31 -17.54 -45.14
N ASN A 734 9.14 -16.86 -46.28
CA ASN A 734 9.95 -17.00 -47.51
C ASN A 734 10.99 -15.89 -47.63
#